data_f816e5392e0d7222a5266ee128c8e5a7
#
_entry.id   f816e5392e0d7222a5266ee128c8e5a7
#
_cell.length_a   1.000
_cell.length_b   1.000
_cell.length_c   1.000
_cell.angle_alpha   90.00
_cell.angle_beta   90.00
_cell.angle_gamma   90.00
#
_symmetry.space_group_name_H-M   'P 1'
#
loop_
_entity.id
_entity.type
_entity.pdbx_description
1 polymer ?
#
loop_
_entity_poly.entity_id
_entity_poly.type
_entity_poly.pdbx_seq_one_letter_code
_entity_poly.pdbx_strand_id
1 'polypeptide(L)'
;MKGYTGKILWVDLSKGRCETEQISDTIYYDYLSGTGLAVRLLYERIPEGADPLGPDNILAFASGLLTGTGSLFTGRWMAAAKSPLTGTWGDANCGGNFSPAIKQCGFDAILVSGRSEKPVYLYVDNRGGKILPAGKLWGLDALTTEETLIAKSKTGKKPAVACIGTAGERLSLISGICNDRGRIAARSGLGAVMGSKKLKAVVLAGSRPIDPADRAEMKRLSKFCKKKTWSIPLPKGRYLGLIGKLMSKLCALPPLTGLLPASMYRKWGTVSMNQFSVELGDAPIKNWAGTGNDYPHRVSKNTNPDRFTDREMKKYHCYACPLGCGGICSFDIDGKETHKPEYETVVAFGGLLLNSDLDSIFYINDLLNRGGMDTISAGSTAAFAMECFEKGIITREDTGGIDLTWGNTAGIIALVEMMVKREGIGDILADGAAAAAEKIGRGSSEYAVTAGKQELAMHDPRNDPGYGLHASVDPTPGRHSIGAQQYYELYALWKKVRNLPHPGPLTTVKSKYVANKEKAVTAVANSCYSQFYNGAGLCLFGALIGVHRVPLFEWMNAATGWKRSPEEYMEVGRRIQTLKQLFNIKHGIDPISLKANPRSTGQPPQTEGPNRGRRFDLEKMMKDYWQEIGWNPGDGKPTGETLQKLGLTALAAGEKTSPAQAEAKREPGKRRPALDKKKKPVFDKKGCVSCGACVQECPVSCLIMRRQPGKDPHPYPILPDPEKCIGCRFCEIGCPVDAVAMI
;
A
#
# COMPACT_ATOMS: atom_id res chain seq x y z
N MET A 1 -6.19 -27.64 -7.16
CA MET A 1 -6.39 -26.34 -6.49
C MET A 1 -5.61 -25.30 -7.26
N LYS A 2 -6.04 -24.05 -7.31
CA LYS A 2 -5.54 -23.05 -8.29
C LYS A 2 -4.99 -21.79 -7.63
N GLY A 3 -4.46 -21.89 -6.39
CA GLY A 3 -3.93 -20.76 -5.65
C GLY A 3 -4.99 -19.78 -5.07
N TYR A 4 -6.25 -19.92 -5.45
CA TYR A 4 -7.39 -19.16 -4.92
C TYR A 4 -8.49 -20.11 -4.42
N THR A 5 -9.42 -19.58 -3.60
CA THR A 5 -10.48 -20.39 -2.96
C THR A 5 -11.74 -20.46 -3.81
N GLY A 6 -11.96 -19.53 -4.73
CA GLY A 6 -13.17 -19.39 -5.52
C GLY A 6 -14.36 -18.88 -4.72
N LYS A 7 -14.13 -18.27 -3.56
CA LYS A 7 -15.19 -17.86 -2.62
C LYS A 7 -14.93 -16.50 -2.04
N ILE A 8 -16.01 -15.75 -1.82
CA ILE A 8 -16.00 -14.54 -1.01
C ILE A 8 -16.96 -14.70 0.17
N LEU A 9 -16.69 -13.91 1.23
CA LEU A 9 -17.65 -13.72 2.33
C LEU A 9 -18.40 -12.42 2.09
N TRP A 10 -19.70 -12.50 1.90
CA TRP A 10 -20.60 -11.37 1.87
C TRP A 10 -21.14 -11.11 3.27
N VAL A 11 -21.04 -9.87 3.74
CA VAL A 11 -21.51 -9.43 5.05
C VAL A 11 -22.48 -8.28 4.87
N ASP A 12 -23.72 -8.45 5.30
CA ASP A 12 -24.73 -7.40 5.37
C ASP A 12 -24.94 -7.00 6.83
N LEU A 13 -24.39 -5.85 7.21
CA LEU A 13 -24.46 -5.38 8.60
C LEU A 13 -25.86 -4.89 8.99
N SER A 14 -26.67 -4.42 8.04
CA SER A 14 -28.05 -4.00 8.31
C SER A 14 -28.97 -5.18 8.60
N LYS A 15 -28.72 -6.32 7.96
CA LYS A 15 -29.48 -7.56 8.18
C LYS A 15 -28.84 -8.51 9.19
N GLY A 16 -27.62 -8.21 9.65
CA GLY A 16 -26.87 -9.06 10.57
C GLY A 16 -26.47 -10.41 9.97
N ARG A 17 -26.23 -10.51 8.64
CA ARG A 17 -25.99 -11.77 7.91
C ARG A 17 -24.60 -11.87 7.35
N CYS A 18 -24.06 -13.12 7.34
CA CYS A 18 -22.81 -13.48 6.71
C CYS A 18 -23.06 -14.66 5.78
N GLU A 19 -22.82 -14.49 4.49
CA GLU A 19 -23.11 -15.49 3.45
C GLU A 19 -21.84 -15.79 2.62
N THR A 20 -21.70 -17.06 2.21
CA THR A 20 -20.60 -17.48 1.31
C THR A 20 -21.11 -17.45 -0.11
N GLU A 21 -20.41 -16.73 -0.98
CA GLU A 21 -20.70 -16.66 -2.41
C GLU A 21 -19.58 -17.32 -3.20
N GLN A 22 -19.95 -18.12 -4.20
CA GLN A 22 -19.01 -18.72 -5.16
C GLN A 22 -18.74 -17.70 -6.28
N ILE A 23 -17.48 -17.57 -6.65
CA ILE A 23 -17.02 -16.71 -7.73
C ILE A 23 -16.52 -17.59 -8.89
N SER A 24 -16.98 -17.28 -10.09
CA SER A 24 -16.55 -18.00 -11.30
C SER A 24 -15.06 -17.93 -11.54
N ASP A 25 -14.47 -19.02 -12.00
CA ASP A 25 -13.06 -19.09 -12.41
C ASP A 25 -12.72 -18.06 -13.51
N THR A 26 -13.68 -17.70 -14.36
CA THR A 26 -13.53 -16.65 -15.39
C THR A 26 -13.22 -15.30 -14.79
N ILE A 27 -13.83 -14.93 -13.65
CA ILE A 27 -13.53 -13.67 -12.98
C ILE A 27 -12.07 -13.64 -12.49
N TYR A 28 -11.57 -14.74 -11.93
CA TYR A 28 -10.16 -14.83 -11.55
C TYR A 28 -9.25 -14.81 -12.76
N TYR A 29 -9.64 -15.48 -13.84
CA TYR A 29 -8.88 -15.48 -15.08
C TYR A 29 -8.75 -14.06 -15.65
N ASP A 30 -9.84 -13.28 -15.71
CA ASP A 30 -9.90 -11.96 -16.33
C ASP A 30 -9.42 -10.82 -15.43
N TYR A 31 -9.56 -10.93 -14.09
CA TYR A 31 -9.30 -9.85 -13.14
C TYR A 31 -8.33 -10.22 -12.02
N LEU A 32 -7.88 -11.47 -11.91
CA LEU A 32 -7.09 -11.99 -10.80
C LEU A 32 -7.84 -11.92 -9.45
N SER A 33 -7.11 -11.61 -8.38
CA SER A 33 -7.65 -11.35 -7.05
C SER A 33 -7.29 -9.91 -6.61
N GLY A 34 -7.18 -9.64 -5.31
CA GLY A 34 -6.79 -8.32 -4.81
C GLY A 34 -7.61 -7.18 -5.41
N THR A 35 -6.94 -6.20 -5.98
CA THR A 35 -7.61 -5.02 -6.56
C THR A 35 -8.52 -5.38 -7.75
N GLY A 36 -8.17 -6.40 -8.55
CA GLY A 36 -8.96 -6.79 -9.72
C GLY A 36 -10.29 -7.42 -9.35
N LEU A 37 -10.28 -8.38 -8.41
CA LEU A 37 -11.50 -8.98 -7.87
C LEU A 37 -12.37 -7.90 -7.19
N ALA A 38 -11.75 -7.02 -6.40
CA ALA A 38 -12.46 -5.95 -5.73
C ALA A 38 -13.18 -5.04 -6.74
N VAL A 39 -12.47 -4.50 -7.76
CA VAL A 39 -13.11 -3.58 -8.70
C VAL A 39 -14.19 -4.27 -9.53
N ARG A 40 -13.99 -5.54 -9.92
CA ARG A 40 -14.98 -6.30 -10.68
C ARG A 40 -16.29 -6.46 -9.90
N LEU A 41 -16.20 -6.78 -8.61
CA LEU A 41 -17.38 -6.99 -7.76
C LEU A 41 -18.03 -5.68 -7.33
N LEU A 42 -17.25 -4.66 -6.98
CA LEU A 42 -17.78 -3.39 -6.50
C LEU A 42 -18.39 -2.55 -7.63
N TYR A 43 -17.85 -2.63 -8.86
CA TYR A 43 -18.41 -1.95 -10.02
C TYR A 43 -19.88 -2.33 -10.27
N GLU A 44 -20.20 -3.61 -10.15
CA GLU A 44 -21.59 -4.09 -10.35
C GLU A 44 -22.49 -3.79 -9.15
N ARG A 45 -21.95 -3.76 -7.93
CA ARG A 45 -22.74 -3.82 -6.69
C ARG A 45 -22.93 -2.49 -6.00
N ILE A 46 -22.03 -1.52 -6.19
CA ILE A 46 -22.22 -0.17 -5.65
C ILE A 46 -23.12 0.58 -6.65
N PRO A 47 -24.32 1.04 -6.22
CA PRO A 47 -25.21 1.80 -7.09
C PRO A 47 -24.56 3.10 -7.58
N GLU A 48 -24.97 3.57 -8.74
CA GLU A 48 -24.63 4.90 -9.22
C GLU A 48 -25.08 5.96 -8.19
N GLY A 49 -24.25 6.98 -7.97
CA GLY A 49 -24.56 8.04 -7.02
C GLY A 49 -24.50 7.64 -5.54
N ALA A 50 -24.17 6.39 -5.18
CA ALA A 50 -24.10 5.95 -3.79
C ALA A 50 -23.26 6.91 -2.92
N ASP A 51 -23.79 7.30 -1.76
CA ASP A 51 -23.04 8.05 -0.75
C ASP A 51 -21.84 7.22 -0.27
N PRO A 52 -20.60 7.73 -0.35
CA PRO A 52 -19.42 6.99 0.07
C PRO A 52 -19.41 6.63 1.57
N LEU A 53 -20.14 7.33 2.42
CA LEU A 53 -20.34 7.00 3.84
C LEU A 53 -21.68 6.33 4.11
N GLY A 54 -22.49 6.13 3.06
CA GLY A 54 -23.79 5.49 3.14
C GLY A 54 -23.73 3.96 3.26
N PRO A 55 -24.87 3.31 3.55
CA PRO A 55 -24.97 1.86 3.68
C PRO A 55 -24.72 1.12 2.36
N ASP A 56 -25.01 1.74 1.21
CA ASP A 56 -24.90 1.16 -0.12
C ASP A 56 -23.45 1.10 -0.64
N ASN A 57 -22.55 1.90 -0.07
CA ASN A 57 -21.13 1.73 -0.34
C ASN A 57 -20.64 0.41 0.28
N ILE A 58 -19.84 -0.34 -0.46
CA ILE A 58 -19.33 -1.65 -0.05
C ILE A 58 -17.84 -1.53 0.24
N LEU A 59 -17.43 -1.98 1.44
CA LEU A 59 -16.03 -2.08 1.81
C LEU A 59 -15.51 -3.50 1.56
N ALA A 60 -14.51 -3.63 0.68
CA ALA A 60 -13.87 -4.89 0.36
C ALA A 60 -12.51 -5.03 1.06
N PHE A 61 -12.22 -6.24 1.55
CA PHE A 61 -10.91 -6.71 2.02
C PHE A 61 -10.50 -7.87 1.13
N ALA A 62 -9.60 -7.66 0.17
CA ALA A 62 -9.23 -8.65 -0.84
C ALA A 62 -7.78 -9.09 -0.70
N SER A 63 -7.55 -10.41 -0.66
CA SER A 63 -6.21 -11.02 -0.66
C SER A 63 -5.65 -11.11 -2.08
N GLY A 64 -4.34 -10.97 -2.24
CA GLY A 64 -3.70 -11.20 -3.53
C GLY A 64 -3.75 -12.66 -3.98
N LEU A 65 -3.79 -12.91 -5.29
CA LEU A 65 -3.93 -14.26 -5.83
C LEU A 65 -2.79 -15.18 -5.40
N LEU A 66 -1.55 -14.71 -5.41
CA LEU A 66 -0.36 -15.49 -5.02
C LEU A 66 -0.14 -15.60 -3.52
N THR A 67 -0.90 -14.88 -2.69
CA THR A 67 -0.73 -14.93 -1.23
C THR A 67 -0.93 -16.36 -0.72
N GLY A 68 0.05 -16.88 0.02
CA GLY A 68 0.00 -18.21 0.60
C GLY A 68 0.42 -19.37 -0.33
N THR A 69 0.75 -19.09 -1.60
CA THR A 69 1.08 -20.14 -2.58
C THR A 69 2.55 -20.59 -2.57
N GLY A 70 3.41 -19.93 -1.78
CA GLY A 70 4.85 -20.19 -1.74
C GLY A 70 5.70 -19.22 -2.57
N SER A 71 5.11 -18.17 -3.14
CA SER A 71 5.82 -17.05 -3.76
C SER A 71 6.35 -16.07 -2.71
N LEU A 72 7.46 -15.38 -3.03
CA LEU A 72 8.04 -14.36 -2.16
C LEU A 72 7.42 -12.98 -2.42
N PHE A 73 7.44 -12.07 -1.44
CA PHE A 73 6.92 -10.69 -1.49
C PHE A 73 5.40 -10.56 -1.67
N THR A 74 4.62 -11.64 -1.61
CA THR A 74 3.19 -11.67 -1.97
C THR A 74 2.24 -11.68 -0.77
N GLY A 75 2.59 -10.93 0.28
CA GLY A 75 1.76 -10.79 1.49
C GLY A 75 0.83 -9.57 1.51
N ARG A 76 0.52 -8.96 0.34
CA ARG A 76 -0.30 -7.73 0.30
C ARG A 76 -1.79 -8.05 0.19
N TRP A 77 -2.60 -7.25 0.90
CA TRP A 77 -4.05 -7.21 0.74
C TRP A 77 -4.50 -5.82 0.33
N MET A 78 -5.71 -5.72 -0.20
CA MET A 78 -6.30 -4.49 -0.70
C MET A 78 -7.58 -4.21 0.07
N ALA A 79 -7.69 -3.03 0.68
CA ALA A 79 -8.97 -2.43 1.04
C ALA A 79 -9.50 -1.64 -0.15
N ALA A 80 -10.80 -1.72 -0.46
CA ALA A 80 -11.38 -0.95 -1.57
C ALA A 80 -12.86 -0.61 -1.31
N ALA A 81 -13.26 0.60 -1.74
CA ALA A 81 -14.63 1.11 -1.71
C ALA A 81 -14.75 2.35 -2.61
N LYS A 82 -15.91 2.98 -2.71
CA LYS A 82 -16.01 4.37 -3.15
C LYS A 82 -15.38 5.27 -2.09
N SER A 83 -14.41 6.09 -2.48
CA SER A 83 -13.66 6.96 -1.56
C SER A 83 -14.52 8.11 -1.04
N PRO A 84 -14.59 8.35 0.28
CA PRO A 84 -15.27 9.52 0.81
C PRO A 84 -14.44 10.80 0.67
N LEU A 85 -13.13 10.70 0.47
CA LEU A 85 -12.24 11.85 0.27
C LEU A 85 -12.34 12.39 -1.16
N THR A 86 -12.36 11.51 -2.15
CA THR A 86 -12.22 11.87 -3.57
C THR A 86 -13.48 11.63 -4.40
N GLY A 87 -14.43 10.85 -3.90
CA GLY A 87 -15.61 10.39 -4.65
C GLY A 87 -15.30 9.31 -5.70
N THR A 88 -14.03 9.05 -5.97
CA THR A 88 -13.54 8.10 -6.98
C THR A 88 -13.48 6.66 -6.48
N TRP A 89 -13.00 5.74 -7.33
CA TRP A 89 -12.48 4.46 -6.88
C TRP A 89 -11.41 4.69 -5.80
N GLY A 90 -11.67 4.18 -4.61
CA GLY A 90 -10.74 4.23 -3.49
C GLY A 90 -10.15 2.85 -3.23
N ASP A 91 -8.83 2.73 -3.28
CA ASP A 91 -8.16 1.54 -2.80
C ASP A 91 -6.88 1.86 -2.00
N ALA A 92 -6.55 0.99 -1.07
CA ALA A 92 -5.35 1.11 -0.25
C ALA A 92 -4.71 -0.27 -0.08
N ASN A 93 -3.43 -0.36 -0.43
CA ASN A 93 -2.64 -1.59 -0.38
C ASN A 93 -1.89 -1.67 0.96
N CYS A 94 -2.04 -2.76 1.69
CA CYS A 94 -1.37 -2.95 2.97
C CYS A 94 -0.61 -4.27 3.04
N GLY A 95 0.48 -4.29 3.80
CA GLY A 95 1.26 -5.49 4.09
C GLY A 95 0.85 -6.14 5.41
N GLY A 96 1.77 -6.90 5.99
CA GLY A 96 1.53 -7.60 7.24
C GLY A 96 1.10 -9.05 7.05
N ASN A 97 0.26 -9.55 7.94
CA ASN A 97 -0.17 -10.96 8.00
C ASN A 97 -1.67 -11.15 7.75
N PHE A 98 -2.38 -10.08 7.44
CA PHE A 98 -3.83 -10.12 7.23
C PHE A 98 -4.21 -10.81 5.91
N SER A 99 -3.42 -10.61 4.83
CA SER A 99 -3.68 -11.19 3.51
C SER A 99 -3.79 -12.73 3.52
N PRO A 100 -2.80 -13.49 4.03
CA PRO A 100 -2.92 -14.94 4.08
C PRO A 100 -4.06 -15.41 5.00
N ALA A 101 -4.38 -14.65 6.06
CA ALA A 101 -5.44 -15.01 6.98
C ALA A 101 -6.84 -14.99 6.32
N ILE A 102 -7.09 -14.08 5.36
CA ILE A 102 -8.33 -14.10 4.56
C ILE A 102 -8.47 -15.45 3.87
N LYS A 103 -7.46 -15.90 3.15
CA LYS A 103 -7.47 -17.20 2.44
C LYS A 103 -7.52 -18.39 3.38
N GLN A 104 -6.86 -18.31 4.52
CA GLN A 104 -6.89 -19.37 5.54
C GLN A 104 -8.27 -19.52 6.19
N CYS A 105 -9.10 -18.47 6.16
CA CYS A 105 -10.54 -18.58 6.49
C CYS A 105 -11.35 -19.26 5.36
N GLY A 106 -10.80 -19.42 4.16
CA GLY A 106 -11.45 -20.04 3.01
C GLY A 106 -12.08 -19.06 2.03
N PHE A 107 -11.64 -17.80 2.04
CA PHE A 107 -12.16 -16.75 1.18
C PHE A 107 -11.01 -16.01 0.45
N ASP A 108 -11.29 -15.46 -0.73
CA ASP A 108 -10.35 -14.59 -1.44
C ASP A 108 -10.61 -13.11 -1.14
N ALA A 109 -11.85 -12.79 -0.78
CA ALA A 109 -12.23 -11.46 -0.29
C ALA A 109 -13.37 -11.53 0.72
N ILE A 110 -13.50 -10.45 1.51
CA ILE A 110 -14.61 -10.17 2.42
C ILE A 110 -15.22 -8.84 1.98
N LEU A 111 -16.51 -8.82 1.66
CA LEU A 111 -17.25 -7.64 1.24
C LEU A 111 -18.26 -7.29 2.31
N VAL A 112 -18.24 -6.04 2.77
CA VAL A 112 -19.13 -5.55 3.84
C VAL A 112 -20.03 -4.44 3.32
N SER A 113 -21.32 -4.68 3.31
CA SER A 113 -22.39 -3.75 2.97
C SER A 113 -23.23 -3.41 4.20
N GLY A 114 -24.14 -2.45 4.03
CA GLY A 114 -25.04 -2.05 5.11
C GLY A 114 -24.36 -1.26 6.22
N ARG A 115 -25.09 -1.02 7.30
CA ARG A 115 -24.66 -0.31 8.51
C ARG A 115 -25.26 -0.98 9.75
N SER A 116 -24.47 -1.23 10.77
CA SER A 116 -24.97 -1.71 12.06
C SER A 116 -25.56 -0.56 12.89
N GLU A 117 -26.58 -0.84 13.70
CA GLU A 117 -27.13 0.15 14.64
C GLU A 117 -26.15 0.46 15.78
N LYS A 118 -25.42 -0.55 16.24
CA LYS A 118 -24.43 -0.46 17.33
C LYS A 118 -23.04 -0.88 16.83
N PRO A 119 -21.96 -0.44 17.48
CA PRO A 119 -20.61 -0.88 17.13
C PRO A 119 -20.45 -2.40 17.18
N VAL A 120 -19.90 -2.97 16.10
CA VAL A 120 -19.64 -4.40 15.92
C VAL A 120 -18.24 -4.67 15.42
N TYR A 121 -17.80 -5.93 15.57
CA TYR A 121 -16.66 -6.46 14.84
C TYR A 121 -17.02 -7.77 14.16
N LEU A 122 -16.38 -8.06 13.05
CA LEU A 122 -16.54 -9.29 12.29
C LEU A 122 -15.49 -10.31 12.74
N TYR A 123 -15.91 -11.49 13.15
CA TYR A 123 -15.05 -12.64 13.44
C TYR A 123 -15.23 -13.69 12.37
N VAL A 124 -14.13 -14.11 11.72
CA VAL A 124 -14.16 -15.10 10.62
C VAL A 124 -13.22 -16.25 10.95
N ASP A 125 -13.70 -17.47 10.86
CA ASP A 125 -12.92 -18.70 11.03
C ASP A 125 -13.19 -19.69 9.88
N ASN A 126 -12.77 -20.96 10.05
CA ASN A 126 -13.00 -22.01 9.06
C ASN A 126 -14.49 -22.33 8.80
N ARG A 127 -15.40 -21.90 9.66
CA ARG A 127 -16.85 -22.15 9.56
C ARG A 127 -17.59 -21.01 8.88
N GLY A 128 -17.00 -19.81 8.80
CA GLY A 128 -17.60 -18.63 8.20
C GLY A 128 -17.48 -17.39 9.09
N GLY A 129 -18.30 -16.37 8.83
CA GLY A 129 -18.33 -15.09 9.54
C GLY A 129 -19.36 -15.06 10.67
N LYS A 130 -19.07 -14.27 11.71
CA LYS A 130 -19.98 -13.92 12.81
C LYS A 130 -19.80 -12.44 13.13
N ILE A 131 -20.92 -11.72 13.23
CA ILE A 131 -20.98 -10.32 13.67
C ILE A 131 -21.12 -10.32 15.20
N LEU A 132 -20.19 -9.65 15.89
CA LEU A 132 -20.11 -9.64 17.36
C LEU A 132 -20.09 -8.20 17.88
N PRO A 133 -20.61 -7.92 19.08
CA PRO A 133 -20.67 -6.57 19.64
C PRO A 133 -19.29 -6.02 19.97
N ALA A 134 -19.05 -4.75 19.61
CA ALA A 134 -17.78 -4.02 19.81
C ALA A 134 -17.92 -2.80 20.73
N GLY A 135 -19.00 -2.64 21.48
CA GLY A 135 -19.21 -1.44 22.31
C GLY A 135 -18.05 -1.11 23.25
N LYS A 136 -17.42 -2.12 23.86
CA LYS A 136 -16.24 -1.95 24.72
C LYS A 136 -14.91 -1.66 23.97
N LEU A 137 -14.92 -1.78 22.64
CA LEU A 137 -13.75 -1.50 21.78
C LEU A 137 -13.86 -0.15 21.10
N TRP A 138 -15.08 0.40 20.99
CA TRP A 138 -15.32 1.71 20.41
C TRP A 138 -14.75 2.80 21.33
N GLY A 139 -13.98 3.72 20.75
CA GLY A 139 -13.21 4.72 21.46
C GLY A 139 -11.77 4.32 21.78
N LEU A 140 -11.41 3.02 21.67
CA LEU A 140 -10.03 2.57 21.82
C LEU A 140 -9.22 2.87 20.54
N ASP A 141 -7.94 3.17 20.71
CA ASP A 141 -7.01 3.29 19.59
C ASP A 141 -6.82 1.95 18.84
N ALA A 142 -6.23 2.01 17.64
CA ALA A 142 -6.09 0.84 16.78
C ALA A 142 -5.20 -0.26 17.39
N LEU A 143 -4.09 0.10 18.03
CA LEU A 143 -3.16 -0.85 18.63
C LEU A 143 -3.78 -1.57 19.82
N THR A 144 -4.41 -0.82 20.72
CA THR A 144 -5.12 -1.36 21.90
C THR A 144 -6.30 -2.25 21.48
N THR A 145 -7.02 -1.86 20.40
CA THR A 145 -8.11 -2.67 19.83
C THR A 145 -7.58 -4.02 19.31
N GLU A 146 -6.51 -4.00 18.54
CA GLU A 146 -5.90 -5.22 18.00
C GLU A 146 -5.42 -6.15 19.13
N GLU A 147 -4.68 -5.62 20.10
CA GLU A 147 -4.15 -6.38 21.25
C GLU A 147 -5.28 -7.01 22.07
N THR A 148 -6.35 -6.25 22.33
CA THR A 148 -7.51 -6.75 23.05
C THR A 148 -8.20 -7.90 22.31
N LEU A 149 -8.36 -7.80 21.00
CA LEU A 149 -8.99 -8.85 20.19
C LEU A 149 -8.11 -10.09 20.05
N ILE A 150 -6.79 -9.92 19.95
CA ILE A 150 -5.84 -11.03 19.97
C ILE A 150 -5.88 -11.77 21.31
N ALA A 151 -5.87 -11.05 22.44
CA ALA A 151 -5.93 -11.62 23.78
C ALA A 151 -7.23 -12.39 24.06
N LYS A 152 -8.36 -11.93 23.49
CA LYS A 152 -9.66 -12.62 23.61
C LYS A 152 -9.74 -13.92 22.80
N SER A 153 -8.85 -14.13 21.84
CA SER A 153 -8.90 -15.30 20.99
C SER A 153 -8.49 -16.57 21.76
N LYS A 154 -9.39 -17.54 21.84
CA LYS A 154 -9.12 -18.86 22.42
C LYS A 154 -8.61 -19.87 21.42
N THR A 155 -8.24 -19.46 20.20
CA THR A 155 -7.72 -20.34 19.14
C THR A 155 -6.24 -20.62 19.37
N GLY A 156 -5.77 -21.81 19.02
CA GLY A 156 -4.33 -22.16 19.11
C GLY A 156 -3.43 -21.30 18.20
N LYS A 157 -4.00 -20.69 17.16
CA LYS A 157 -3.32 -19.78 16.25
C LYS A 157 -3.66 -18.32 16.61
N LYS A 158 -2.63 -17.46 16.65
CA LYS A 158 -2.82 -16.01 16.77
C LYS A 158 -3.67 -15.49 15.60
N PRO A 159 -4.82 -14.83 15.83
CA PRO A 159 -5.63 -14.28 14.76
C PRO A 159 -4.93 -13.07 14.13
N ALA A 160 -5.27 -12.78 12.87
CA ALA A 160 -4.95 -11.52 12.23
C ALA A 160 -6.12 -10.56 12.41
N VAL A 161 -5.82 -9.30 12.73
CA VAL A 161 -6.84 -8.27 13.00
C VAL A 161 -6.58 -7.09 12.08
N ALA A 162 -7.65 -6.59 11.43
CA ALA A 162 -7.67 -5.27 10.82
C ALA A 162 -8.72 -4.42 11.52
N CYS A 163 -8.38 -3.20 11.94
CA CYS A 163 -9.28 -2.36 12.72
C CYS A 163 -9.09 -0.87 12.42
N ILE A 164 -10.05 -0.06 12.83
CA ILE A 164 -9.95 1.40 12.81
C ILE A 164 -9.58 1.95 14.18
N GLY A 165 -8.84 3.05 14.19
CA GLY A 165 -8.64 3.90 15.35
C GLY A 165 -9.76 4.93 15.50
N THR A 166 -9.56 5.87 16.42
CA THR A 166 -10.53 6.92 16.73
C THR A 166 -10.81 7.86 15.55
N ALA A 167 -9.83 8.09 14.66
CA ALA A 167 -10.04 8.90 13.45
C ALA A 167 -11.10 8.28 12.52
N GLY A 168 -11.04 6.96 12.31
CA GLY A 168 -12.04 6.25 11.51
C GLY A 168 -13.42 6.24 12.15
N GLU A 169 -13.51 6.07 13.48
CA GLU A 169 -14.76 6.14 14.22
C GLU A 169 -15.43 7.51 14.12
N ARG A 170 -14.63 8.58 14.07
CA ARG A 170 -15.07 9.97 13.92
C ARG A 170 -15.18 10.42 12.47
N LEU A 171 -15.12 9.48 11.52
CA LEU A 171 -15.32 9.68 10.09
C LEU A 171 -14.32 10.67 9.44
N SER A 172 -13.10 10.73 9.93
CA SER A 172 -12.05 11.51 9.26
C SER A 172 -11.80 10.97 7.84
N LEU A 173 -11.90 11.85 6.83
CA LEU A 173 -11.78 11.46 5.41
C LEU A 173 -10.36 11.04 5.03
N ILE A 174 -9.38 11.29 5.89
CA ILE A 174 -7.99 10.85 5.76
C ILE A 174 -7.65 9.69 6.71
N SER A 175 -8.66 8.98 7.22
CA SER A 175 -8.44 7.81 8.06
C SER A 175 -8.26 6.52 7.27
N GLY A 176 -7.51 5.58 7.82
CA GLY A 176 -7.19 4.28 7.25
C GLY A 176 -7.56 3.10 8.13
N ILE A 177 -7.23 1.89 7.67
CA ILE A 177 -7.48 0.63 8.36
C ILE A 177 -6.15 0.02 8.78
N CYS A 178 -5.97 -0.21 10.08
CA CYS A 178 -4.73 -0.67 10.70
C CYS A 178 -4.69 -2.18 10.86
N ASN A 179 -3.50 -2.79 10.77
CA ASN A 179 -3.23 -4.18 11.14
C ASN A 179 -1.77 -4.34 11.59
N ASP A 180 -1.46 -5.43 12.28
CA ASP A 180 -0.10 -5.77 12.71
C ASP A 180 0.62 -4.60 13.42
N ARG A 181 -0.05 -3.96 14.39
CA ARG A 181 0.49 -2.92 15.28
C ARG A 181 1.04 -1.68 14.56
N GLY A 182 0.41 -1.22 13.49
CA GLY A 182 0.78 0.04 12.82
C GLY A 182 1.08 -0.09 11.33
N ARG A 183 0.78 -1.25 10.71
CA ARG A 183 0.58 -1.30 9.26
C ARG A 183 -0.78 -0.75 8.94
N ILE A 184 -0.86 0.14 7.97
CA ILE A 184 -2.09 0.84 7.65
C ILE A 184 -2.41 0.79 6.15
N ALA A 185 -3.66 0.48 5.82
CA ALA A 185 -4.27 0.77 4.52
C ALA A 185 -4.77 2.22 4.59
N ALA A 186 -3.88 3.18 4.31
CA ALA A 186 -4.00 4.56 4.76
C ALA A 186 -4.83 5.45 3.84
N ARG A 187 -4.64 5.32 2.52
CA ARG A 187 -5.16 6.27 1.53
C ARG A 187 -6.66 6.06 1.22
N SER A 188 -7.28 7.08 0.59
CA SER A 188 -8.67 7.08 0.12
C SER A 188 -9.76 7.12 1.21
N GLY A 189 -9.42 7.37 2.48
CA GLY A 189 -10.41 7.53 3.56
C GLY A 189 -11.19 6.26 3.93
N LEU A 190 -10.63 5.07 3.68
CA LEU A 190 -11.34 3.79 3.88
C LEU A 190 -11.60 3.48 5.36
N GLY A 191 -10.88 4.12 6.29
CA GLY A 191 -11.18 4.08 7.72
C GLY A 191 -12.53 4.71 8.03
N ALA A 192 -12.86 5.84 7.40
CA ALA A 192 -14.17 6.48 7.55
C ALA A 192 -15.31 5.62 6.97
N VAL A 193 -15.08 4.94 5.84
CA VAL A 193 -16.06 3.97 5.30
C VAL A 193 -16.33 2.85 6.29
N MET A 194 -15.29 2.32 6.93
CA MET A 194 -15.43 1.28 7.95
C MET A 194 -16.15 1.82 9.21
N GLY A 195 -15.82 3.05 9.65
CA GLY A 195 -16.44 3.75 10.77
C GLY A 195 -17.91 4.07 10.52
N SER A 196 -18.28 4.53 9.32
CA SER A 196 -19.67 4.84 8.95
C SER A 196 -20.58 3.60 9.04
N LYS A 197 -20.01 2.41 8.84
CA LYS A 197 -20.71 1.12 9.01
C LYS A 197 -20.78 0.65 10.47
N LYS A 198 -20.18 1.40 11.40
CA LYS A 198 -19.95 1.01 12.80
C LYS A 198 -19.20 -0.33 12.94
N LEU A 199 -18.34 -0.64 11.99
CA LEU A 199 -17.47 -1.82 11.99
C LEU A 199 -16.12 -1.46 12.61
N LYS A 200 -15.86 -1.90 13.83
CA LYS A 200 -14.62 -1.60 14.57
C LYS A 200 -13.44 -2.42 14.07
N ALA A 201 -13.67 -3.70 13.79
CA ALA A 201 -12.58 -4.61 13.40
C ALA A 201 -13.07 -5.80 12.56
N VAL A 202 -12.12 -6.42 11.84
CA VAL A 202 -12.24 -7.74 11.21
C VAL A 202 -11.17 -8.64 11.80
N VAL A 203 -11.58 -9.75 12.41
CA VAL A 203 -10.71 -10.73 13.08
C VAL A 203 -10.73 -12.04 12.30
N LEU A 204 -9.56 -12.50 11.87
CA LEU A 204 -9.39 -13.68 11.02
C LEU A 204 -8.66 -14.79 11.78
N ALA A 205 -9.32 -15.89 12.05
CA ALA A 205 -8.82 -17.03 12.84
C ALA A 205 -8.82 -18.36 12.05
N GLY A 206 -8.76 -18.29 10.73
CA GLY A 206 -8.71 -19.46 9.86
C GLY A 206 -7.36 -20.17 9.83
N SER A 207 -7.38 -21.45 9.45
CA SER A 207 -6.19 -22.31 9.37
C SER A 207 -6.19 -23.21 8.13
N ARG A 208 -7.01 -22.93 7.12
CA ARG A 208 -7.05 -23.74 5.89
C ARG A 208 -5.76 -23.59 5.10
N PRO A 209 -5.21 -24.67 4.54
CA PRO A 209 -4.06 -24.59 3.66
C PRO A 209 -4.43 -23.88 2.34
N ILE A 210 -3.44 -23.23 1.74
CA ILE A 210 -3.53 -22.60 0.42
C ILE A 210 -2.67 -23.42 -0.54
N ASP A 211 -3.28 -24.05 -1.54
CA ASP A 211 -2.59 -24.96 -2.44
C ASP A 211 -2.50 -24.36 -3.85
N PRO A 212 -1.27 -24.17 -4.37
CA PRO A 212 -1.04 -23.85 -5.77
C PRO A 212 -1.28 -25.07 -6.67
N ALA A 213 -1.45 -24.86 -7.98
CA ALA A 213 -1.58 -25.92 -8.96
C ALA A 213 -0.30 -26.76 -9.06
N ASP A 214 0.87 -26.12 -9.10
CA ASP A 214 2.18 -26.76 -9.11
C ASP A 214 3.07 -26.24 -7.96
N ARG A 215 3.08 -26.96 -6.86
CA ARG A 215 3.88 -26.62 -5.68
C ARG A 215 5.39 -26.77 -5.91
N ALA A 216 5.79 -27.75 -6.72
CA ALA A 216 7.20 -28.01 -7.00
C ALA A 216 7.79 -26.85 -7.81
N GLU A 217 7.08 -26.40 -8.84
CA GLU A 217 7.48 -25.26 -9.65
C GLU A 217 7.47 -23.96 -8.84
N MET A 218 6.46 -23.74 -7.97
CA MET A 218 6.46 -22.59 -7.06
C MET A 218 7.72 -22.50 -6.23
N LYS A 219 8.15 -23.63 -5.64
CA LYS A 219 9.38 -23.70 -4.84
C LYS A 219 10.64 -23.49 -5.69
N ARG A 220 10.71 -24.08 -6.91
CA ARG A 220 11.82 -23.87 -7.84
C ARG A 220 12.00 -22.40 -8.18
N LEU A 221 10.90 -21.71 -8.51
CA LEU A 221 10.89 -20.29 -8.84
C LEU A 221 11.26 -19.41 -7.63
N SER A 222 10.82 -19.76 -6.43
CA SER A 222 11.16 -19.01 -5.21
C SER A 222 12.64 -19.20 -4.83
N LYS A 223 13.22 -20.37 -5.04
CA LYS A 223 14.68 -20.59 -4.91
C LYS A 223 15.45 -19.77 -5.95
N PHE A 224 14.98 -19.72 -7.20
CA PHE A 224 15.54 -18.84 -8.23
C PHE A 224 15.52 -17.38 -7.80
N CYS A 225 14.35 -16.88 -7.35
CA CYS A 225 14.20 -15.52 -6.85
C CYS A 225 15.18 -15.21 -5.71
N LYS A 226 15.28 -16.11 -4.71
CA LYS A 226 16.27 -16.00 -3.63
C LYS A 226 17.68 -15.84 -4.17
N LYS A 227 18.10 -16.71 -5.10
CA LYS A 227 19.45 -16.68 -5.70
C LYS A 227 19.73 -15.37 -6.46
N LYS A 228 18.68 -14.74 -7.03
CA LYS A 228 18.80 -13.51 -7.84
C LYS A 228 18.60 -12.21 -7.05
N THR A 229 18.29 -12.29 -5.76
CA THR A 229 17.98 -11.12 -4.91
C THR A 229 18.95 -11.00 -3.72
N TRP A 230 20.26 -11.12 -4.00
CA TRP A 230 21.29 -10.93 -2.97
C TRP A 230 21.42 -9.44 -2.57
N SER A 231 22.04 -9.20 -1.41
CA SER A 231 22.41 -7.85 -0.98
C SER A 231 23.75 -7.44 -1.56
N ILE A 232 23.82 -6.19 -2.01
CA ILE A 232 25.09 -5.56 -2.39
C ILE A 232 25.64 -4.73 -1.20
N PRO A 233 26.96 -4.54 -1.11
CA PRO A 233 27.53 -3.64 -0.12
C PRO A 233 26.99 -2.22 -0.24
N LEU A 234 26.71 -1.58 0.88
CA LEU A 234 26.18 -0.22 0.94
C LEU A 234 27.08 0.65 1.82
N PRO A 235 27.24 1.94 1.48
CA PRO A 235 27.95 2.90 2.33
C PRO A 235 27.22 3.06 3.70
N LYS A 236 27.81 3.79 4.62
CA LYS A 236 27.09 4.24 5.83
C LYS A 236 25.99 5.23 5.43
N GLY A 237 24.84 5.18 6.12
CA GLY A 237 23.66 6.00 5.78
C GLY A 237 23.93 7.50 5.80
N ARG A 238 24.85 7.96 6.66
CA ARG A 238 25.28 9.36 6.73
C ARG A 238 25.88 9.92 5.41
N TYR A 239 26.32 9.06 4.49
CA TYR A 239 26.87 9.50 3.19
C TYR A 239 25.79 9.60 2.10
N LEU A 240 24.59 9.06 2.32
CA LEU A 240 23.53 9.05 1.30
C LEU A 240 23.10 10.47 0.90
N GLY A 241 23.05 11.40 1.87
CA GLY A 241 22.79 12.81 1.57
C GLY A 241 23.81 13.43 0.62
N LEU A 242 25.11 13.20 0.87
CA LEU A 242 26.18 13.69 -0.02
C LEU A 242 26.08 13.07 -1.42
N ILE A 243 25.74 11.80 -1.52
CA ILE A 243 25.50 11.12 -2.80
C ILE A 243 24.29 11.77 -3.51
N GLY A 244 23.18 12.01 -2.81
CA GLY A 244 22.00 12.70 -3.36
C GLY A 244 22.35 14.10 -3.89
N LYS A 245 23.13 14.89 -3.14
CA LYS A 245 23.60 16.20 -3.53
C LYS A 245 24.52 16.17 -4.77
N LEU A 246 25.39 15.17 -4.87
CA LEU A 246 26.22 14.97 -6.05
C LEU A 246 25.36 14.59 -7.26
N MET A 247 24.42 13.63 -7.08
CA MET A 247 23.52 13.19 -8.15
C MET A 247 22.61 14.31 -8.64
N SER A 248 22.18 15.25 -7.78
CA SER A 248 21.37 16.39 -8.19
C SER A 248 22.09 17.33 -9.16
N LYS A 249 23.44 17.36 -9.13
CA LYS A 249 24.28 18.16 -10.02
C LYS A 249 24.60 17.45 -11.34
N LEU A 250 24.46 16.12 -11.37
CA LEU A 250 24.74 15.34 -12.57
C LEU A 250 23.51 15.38 -13.50
N CYS A 251 23.72 15.76 -14.75
CA CYS A 251 22.64 15.80 -15.74
C CYS A 251 22.31 14.43 -16.34
N ALA A 252 23.06 13.40 -16.02
CA ALA A 252 22.87 12.04 -16.51
C ALA A 252 23.09 11.03 -15.38
N LEU A 253 22.20 10.06 -15.24
CA LEU A 253 22.27 8.99 -14.25
C LEU A 253 22.25 7.64 -14.98
N PRO A 254 23.08 6.66 -14.57
CA PRO A 254 22.94 5.31 -15.07
C PRO A 254 21.61 4.72 -14.66
N PRO A 255 21.00 3.81 -15.46
CA PRO A 255 19.79 3.10 -15.07
C PRO A 255 20.00 2.38 -13.74
N LEU A 256 19.06 2.54 -12.82
CA LEU A 256 19.15 1.89 -11.54
C LEU A 256 18.90 0.38 -11.67
N THR A 257 19.64 -0.41 -10.93
CA THR A 257 19.36 -1.84 -10.81
C THR A 257 18.54 -2.10 -9.56
N GLY A 258 17.50 -2.95 -9.65
CA GLY A 258 16.62 -3.27 -8.53
C GLY A 258 17.32 -3.87 -7.29
N LEU A 259 18.57 -4.29 -7.39
CA LEU A 259 19.37 -4.78 -6.25
C LEU A 259 19.79 -3.66 -5.31
N LEU A 260 20.04 -2.45 -5.82
CA LEU A 260 20.42 -1.32 -5.00
C LEU A 260 19.29 -0.91 -4.04
N PRO A 261 18.08 -0.53 -4.51
CA PRO A 261 16.97 -0.23 -3.61
C PRO A 261 16.59 -1.42 -2.72
N ALA A 262 16.63 -2.67 -3.22
CA ALA A 262 16.37 -3.84 -2.40
C ALA A 262 17.35 -3.97 -1.22
N SER A 263 18.64 -3.70 -1.45
CA SER A 263 19.66 -3.72 -0.39
C SER A 263 19.47 -2.57 0.59
N MET A 264 19.12 -1.38 0.11
CA MET A 264 18.79 -0.21 0.94
C MET A 264 17.58 -0.49 1.83
N TYR A 265 16.49 -1.01 1.25
CA TYR A 265 15.28 -1.35 2.00
C TYR A 265 15.51 -2.47 3.03
N ARG A 266 16.35 -3.47 2.71
CA ARG A 266 16.71 -4.52 3.65
C ARG A 266 17.53 -3.98 4.82
N LYS A 267 18.42 -3.03 4.58
CA LYS A 267 19.28 -2.44 5.62
C LYS A 267 18.51 -1.45 6.49
N TRP A 268 17.89 -0.45 5.87
CA TRP A 268 17.27 0.69 6.59
C TRP A 268 15.75 0.76 6.50
N GLY A 269 15.12 0.06 5.54
CA GLY A 269 13.73 0.29 5.17
C GLY A 269 13.60 1.50 4.24
N THR A 270 12.39 2.03 4.14
CA THR A 270 12.08 3.18 3.25
C THR A 270 12.80 4.46 3.69
N VAL A 271 13.13 4.61 4.97
CA VAL A 271 13.88 5.75 5.49
C VAL A 271 15.27 5.92 4.84
N SER A 272 15.75 4.90 4.11
CA SER A 272 16.97 4.99 3.29
C SER A 272 16.91 6.14 2.28
N MET A 273 15.73 6.58 1.89
CA MET A 273 15.53 7.65 0.91
C MET A 273 15.44 9.04 1.54
N ASN A 274 15.23 9.20 2.86
CA ASN A 274 14.91 10.50 3.48
C ASN A 274 15.88 11.61 3.09
N GLN A 275 17.09 11.60 3.64
CA GLN A 275 18.07 12.64 3.34
C GLN A 275 18.48 12.65 1.88
N PHE A 276 18.60 11.46 1.27
CA PHE A 276 18.91 11.32 -0.16
C PHE A 276 17.91 12.07 -1.05
N SER A 277 16.61 11.89 -0.82
CA SER A 277 15.54 12.54 -1.60
C SER A 277 15.48 14.05 -1.38
N VAL A 278 15.72 14.53 -0.15
CA VAL A 278 15.83 15.97 0.12
C VAL A 278 16.95 16.60 -0.71
N GLU A 279 18.14 16.02 -0.69
CA GLU A 279 19.30 16.55 -1.41
C GLU A 279 19.22 16.38 -2.94
N LEU A 280 18.48 15.36 -3.39
CA LEU A 280 18.19 15.13 -4.81
C LEU A 280 17.11 16.06 -5.37
N GLY A 281 16.24 16.59 -4.51
CA GLY A 281 15.04 17.37 -4.89
C GLY A 281 13.80 16.52 -5.16
N ASP A 282 13.79 15.25 -4.73
CA ASP A 282 12.62 14.38 -4.82
C ASP A 282 11.63 14.61 -3.66
N ALA A 283 12.12 14.97 -2.47
CA ALA A 283 11.28 15.29 -1.33
C ALA A 283 10.74 16.72 -1.40
N PRO A 284 9.42 16.95 -1.26
CA PRO A 284 8.85 18.29 -1.19
C PRO A 284 9.24 18.99 0.12
N ILE A 285 9.45 20.32 0.04
CA ILE A 285 9.86 21.17 1.15
C ILE A 285 8.83 22.30 1.31
N LYS A 286 8.54 22.69 2.57
CA LYS A 286 7.70 23.85 2.94
C LYS A 286 6.42 23.94 2.07
N ASN A 287 5.50 23.01 2.27
CA ASN A 287 4.26 22.86 1.49
C ASN A 287 4.50 22.98 -0.04
N TRP A 288 5.54 22.31 -0.58
CA TRP A 288 5.90 22.32 -2.01
C TRP A 288 6.41 23.67 -2.54
N ALA A 289 6.33 24.73 -1.75
CA ALA A 289 6.81 26.08 -2.12
C ALA A 289 8.32 26.23 -1.89
N GLY A 290 8.86 25.54 -0.89
CA GLY A 290 10.25 25.65 -0.50
C GLY A 290 11.22 24.84 -1.36
N THR A 291 12.49 25.05 -1.07
CA THR A 291 13.64 24.42 -1.75
C THR A 291 14.57 23.76 -0.74
N GLY A 292 15.63 23.10 -1.23
CA GLY A 292 16.68 22.56 -0.37
C GLY A 292 17.42 23.64 0.47
N ASN A 293 17.27 24.92 0.14
CA ASN A 293 17.84 26.00 0.95
C ASN A 293 17.03 26.26 2.22
N ASP A 294 15.70 26.07 2.17
CA ASP A 294 14.84 26.15 3.35
C ASP A 294 15.08 24.99 4.34
N TYR A 295 15.51 23.84 3.82
CA TYR A 295 15.84 22.64 4.61
C TYR A 295 17.27 22.13 4.30
N PRO A 296 18.30 22.91 4.66
CA PRO A 296 19.66 22.68 4.20
C PRO A 296 20.30 21.43 4.81
N HIS A 297 21.38 20.95 4.20
CA HIS A 297 22.09 19.72 4.60
C HIS A 297 22.39 19.63 6.10
N ARG A 298 22.74 20.74 6.74
CA ARG A 298 22.98 20.79 8.20
C ARG A 298 21.72 20.42 9.02
N VAL A 299 20.53 20.57 8.46
CA VAL A 299 19.24 20.22 9.05
C VAL A 299 18.82 18.81 8.58
N SER A 300 18.81 18.56 7.28
CA SER A 300 18.39 17.29 6.68
C SER A 300 19.20 16.08 7.19
N LYS A 301 20.47 16.28 7.63
CA LYS A 301 21.29 15.21 8.23
C LYS A 301 20.64 14.55 9.45
N ASN A 302 19.69 15.22 10.12
CA ASN A 302 18.96 14.65 11.24
C ASN A 302 18.02 13.51 10.80
N THR A 303 17.64 13.45 9.52
CA THR A 303 16.82 12.41 8.94
C THR A 303 17.61 11.33 8.18
N ASN A 304 18.94 11.24 8.38
CA ASN A 304 19.71 10.17 7.77
C ASN A 304 19.29 8.79 8.30
N PRO A 305 19.34 7.73 7.49
CA PRO A 305 18.74 6.45 7.83
C PRO A 305 19.39 5.72 9.00
N ASP A 306 20.67 5.98 9.31
CA ASP A 306 21.35 5.34 10.44
C ASP A 306 20.69 5.75 11.77
N ARG A 307 20.23 7.01 11.91
CA ARG A 307 19.54 7.49 13.12
C ARG A 307 18.22 6.75 13.43
N PHE A 308 17.55 6.24 12.41
CA PHE A 308 16.35 5.42 12.59
C PHE A 308 16.69 3.98 12.96
N THR A 309 17.74 3.43 12.34
CA THR A 309 18.17 2.06 12.63
C THR A 309 18.90 1.93 13.97
N ASP A 310 19.51 3.00 14.48
CA ASP A 310 20.08 3.03 15.83
C ASP A 310 19.00 2.85 16.92
N ARG A 311 17.75 3.23 16.64
CA ARG A 311 16.58 3.01 17.50
C ARG A 311 15.84 1.72 17.21
N GLU A 312 16.22 0.97 16.15
CA GLU A 312 15.52 -0.25 15.75
C GLU A 312 15.84 -1.42 16.66
N MET A 313 14.88 -1.80 17.49
CA MET A 313 14.98 -2.95 18.40
C MET A 313 14.80 -4.26 17.67
N LYS A 314 13.89 -4.29 16.67
CA LYS A 314 13.49 -5.51 15.96
C LYS A 314 13.06 -5.22 14.53
N LYS A 315 13.56 -6.01 13.57
CA LYS A 315 13.06 -6.02 12.18
C LYS A 315 11.66 -6.61 12.13
N TYR A 316 10.83 -6.02 11.27
CA TYR A 316 9.50 -6.50 10.98
C TYR A 316 9.40 -6.94 9.51
N HIS A 317 8.84 -8.13 9.30
CA HIS A 317 8.63 -8.71 7.97
C HIS A 317 7.13 -8.89 7.70
N CYS A 318 6.65 -8.46 6.54
CA CYS A 318 5.35 -8.89 6.03
C CYS A 318 5.41 -10.37 5.65
N TYR A 319 4.25 -11.01 5.51
CA TYR A 319 4.16 -12.41 5.08
C TYR A 319 4.97 -12.69 3.81
N ALA A 320 5.76 -13.75 3.83
CA ALA A 320 6.61 -14.22 2.74
C ALA A 320 7.57 -13.13 2.16
N CYS A 321 7.95 -12.12 2.95
CA CYS A 321 8.80 -11.02 2.50
C CYS A 321 10.22 -11.14 3.03
N PRO A 322 11.25 -11.36 2.15
CA PRO A 322 12.65 -11.45 2.58
C PRO A 322 13.33 -10.08 2.76
N LEU A 323 12.67 -8.95 2.46
CA LEU A 323 13.27 -7.63 2.64
C LEU A 323 13.28 -7.20 4.13
N GLY A 324 12.15 -7.34 4.84
CA GLY A 324 12.06 -6.86 6.20
C GLY A 324 12.30 -5.35 6.31
N CYS A 325 11.64 -4.56 5.46
CA CYS A 325 11.82 -3.11 5.43
C CYS A 325 11.25 -2.38 6.64
N GLY A 326 10.27 -2.98 7.34
CA GLY A 326 9.73 -2.46 8.58
C GLY A 326 10.62 -2.73 9.80
N GLY A 327 10.33 -2.07 10.90
CA GLY A 327 11.00 -2.26 12.18
C GLY A 327 10.12 -1.83 13.34
N ILE A 328 10.46 -2.27 14.53
CA ILE A 328 9.96 -1.75 15.81
C ILE A 328 11.10 -0.96 16.43
N CYS A 329 10.82 0.28 16.75
CA CYS A 329 11.79 1.22 17.33
C CYS A 329 11.37 1.65 18.73
N SER A 330 12.33 1.96 19.58
CA SER A 330 12.10 2.73 20.79
C SER A 330 12.09 4.22 20.44
N PHE A 331 11.19 5.01 21.02
CA PHE A 331 11.06 6.43 20.67
C PHE A 331 11.06 7.39 21.86
N ASP A 332 11.01 6.90 23.08
CA ASP A 332 11.13 7.74 24.27
C ASP A 332 12.09 7.14 25.31
N ILE A 333 12.33 7.92 26.38
CA ILE A 333 13.20 7.54 27.50
C ILE A 333 12.61 6.35 28.27
N ASP A 334 11.28 6.20 28.27
CA ASP A 334 10.58 5.12 28.96
C ASP A 334 10.55 3.82 28.16
N GLY A 335 11.20 3.79 26.98
CA GLY A 335 11.30 2.60 26.12
C GLY A 335 10.00 2.22 25.41
N LYS A 336 9.06 3.17 25.23
CA LYS A 336 7.87 2.91 24.44
C LYS A 336 8.23 2.50 23.02
N GLU A 337 7.53 1.49 22.52
CA GLU A 337 7.73 0.93 21.19
C GLU A 337 6.76 1.51 20.18
N THR A 338 7.26 1.87 19.00
CA THR A 338 6.44 2.22 17.85
C THR A 338 6.93 1.54 16.58
N HIS A 339 6.10 1.48 15.56
CA HIS A 339 6.55 1.12 14.22
C HIS A 339 7.58 2.13 13.71
N LYS A 340 8.65 1.65 13.07
CA LYS A 340 9.62 2.53 12.41
C LYS A 340 8.89 3.45 11.43
N PRO A 341 9.04 4.78 11.52
CA PRO A 341 8.46 5.69 10.52
C PRO A 341 8.88 5.32 9.10
N GLU A 342 7.96 5.40 8.15
CA GLU A 342 8.26 5.21 6.74
C GLU A 342 8.77 6.52 6.12
N TYR A 343 9.41 6.46 4.95
CA TYR A 343 9.89 7.63 4.19
C TYR A 343 8.82 8.73 4.09
N GLU A 344 7.62 8.34 3.69
CA GLU A 344 6.50 9.26 3.52
C GLU A 344 6.19 10.05 4.80
N THR A 345 6.19 9.36 5.95
CA THR A 345 5.94 10.00 7.26
C THR A 345 7.06 10.97 7.62
N VAL A 346 8.32 10.56 7.39
CA VAL A 346 9.48 11.40 7.76
C VAL A 346 9.57 12.65 6.90
N VAL A 347 9.26 12.58 5.61
CA VAL A 347 9.24 13.77 4.74
C VAL A 347 8.05 14.66 5.05
N ALA A 348 6.86 14.07 5.27
CA ALA A 348 5.62 14.80 5.56
C ALA A 348 5.72 15.62 6.87
N PHE A 349 6.35 15.07 7.92
CA PHE A 349 6.54 15.74 9.21
C PHE A 349 7.93 16.33 9.41
N GLY A 350 8.81 16.21 8.42
CA GLY A 350 10.15 16.79 8.39
C GLY A 350 10.24 17.96 7.43
N GLY A 351 10.78 17.74 6.23
CA GLY A 351 11.04 18.78 5.23
C GLY A 351 9.81 19.56 4.81
N LEU A 352 8.65 18.91 4.70
CA LEU A 352 7.40 19.57 4.31
C LEU A 352 6.94 20.63 5.32
N LEU A 353 7.23 20.43 6.62
CA LEU A 353 6.91 21.35 7.73
C LEU A 353 8.12 22.13 8.25
N LEU A 354 9.29 21.98 7.64
CA LEU A 354 10.61 22.48 8.13
C LEU A 354 10.96 22.00 9.54
N ASN A 355 10.39 20.87 10.00
CA ASN A 355 10.68 20.27 11.29
C ASN A 355 11.92 19.37 11.19
N SER A 356 12.88 19.56 12.11
CA SER A 356 14.12 18.77 12.19
C SER A 356 14.22 17.89 13.42
N ASP A 357 13.21 17.92 14.29
CA ASP A 357 13.16 17.15 15.51
C ASP A 357 12.72 15.70 15.23
N LEU A 358 13.65 14.77 15.40
CA LEU A 358 13.42 13.37 15.14
C LEU A 358 12.47 12.73 16.18
N ASP A 359 12.50 13.17 17.43
CA ASP A 359 11.67 12.61 18.49
C ASP A 359 10.19 12.93 18.24
N SER A 360 9.90 14.15 17.81
CA SER A 360 8.56 14.53 17.41
C SER A 360 8.03 13.71 16.22
N ILE A 361 8.89 13.37 15.25
CA ILE A 361 8.49 12.53 14.11
C ILE A 361 8.11 11.12 14.56
N PHE A 362 8.85 10.54 15.52
CA PHE A 362 8.50 9.25 16.12
C PHE A 362 7.19 9.33 16.92
N TYR A 363 7.01 10.38 17.71
CA TYR A 363 5.79 10.60 18.49
C TYR A 363 4.56 10.74 17.58
N ILE A 364 4.63 11.59 16.56
CA ILE A 364 3.54 11.81 15.60
C ILE A 364 3.24 10.52 14.83
N ASN A 365 4.26 9.77 14.45
CA ASN A 365 4.06 8.47 13.80
C ASN A 365 3.27 7.50 14.69
N ASP A 366 3.59 7.42 15.99
CA ASP A 366 2.83 6.58 16.93
C ASP A 366 1.40 7.07 17.11
N LEU A 367 1.23 8.38 17.31
CA LEU A 367 -0.08 9.03 17.46
C LEU A 367 -1.00 8.74 16.27
N LEU A 368 -0.51 8.93 15.05
CA LEU A 368 -1.29 8.70 13.82
C LEU A 368 -1.57 7.21 13.56
N ASN A 369 -0.62 6.33 13.86
CA ASN A 369 -0.85 4.88 13.78
C ASN A 369 -1.91 4.42 14.78
N ARG A 370 -1.90 4.94 16.00
CA ARG A 370 -2.94 4.67 17.01
C ARG A 370 -4.29 5.25 16.62
N GLY A 371 -4.29 6.51 16.17
CA GLY A 371 -5.49 7.18 15.67
C GLY A 371 -6.08 6.52 14.41
N GLY A 372 -5.26 5.81 13.65
CA GLY A 372 -5.63 5.23 12.35
C GLY A 372 -5.78 6.29 11.26
N MET A 373 -4.85 7.25 11.19
CA MET A 373 -4.85 8.36 10.23
C MET A 373 -3.67 8.27 9.25
N ASP A 374 -3.88 8.63 7.98
CA ASP A 374 -2.84 8.67 6.94
C ASP A 374 -1.80 9.76 7.25
N THR A 375 -0.54 9.34 7.41
CA THR A 375 0.56 10.27 7.72
C THR A 375 0.89 11.21 6.57
N ILE A 376 0.68 10.79 5.31
CA ILE A 376 0.86 11.65 4.12
C ILE A 376 -0.15 12.79 4.17
N SER A 377 -1.44 12.44 4.26
CA SER A 377 -2.51 13.42 4.26
C SER A 377 -2.47 14.33 5.50
N ALA A 378 -2.20 13.76 6.68
CA ALA A 378 -2.10 14.54 7.92
C ALA A 378 -0.94 15.56 7.86
N GLY A 379 0.24 15.15 7.38
CA GLY A 379 1.39 16.06 7.25
C GLY A 379 1.17 17.14 6.17
N SER A 380 0.59 16.76 5.02
CA SER A 380 0.25 17.74 3.96
C SER A 380 -0.83 18.72 4.42
N THR A 381 -1.83 18.26 5.19
CA THR A 381 -2.86 19.14 5.75
C THR A 381 -2.29 20.07 6.82
N ALA A 382 -1.35 19.60 7.64
CA ALA A 382 -0.62 20.45 8.57
C ALA A 382 0.22 21.50 7.84
N ALA A 383 0.89 21.14 6.73
CA ALA A 383 1.64 22.07 5.90
C ALA A 383 0.73 23.15 5.27
N PHE A 384 -0.43 22.74 4.79
CA PHE A 384 -1.48 23.65 4.31
C PHE A 384 -1.90 24.64 5.40
N ALA A 385 -2.17 24.16 6.62
CA ALA A 385 -2.58 25.01 7.74
C ALA A 385 -1.47 25.99 8.15
N MET A 386 -0.20 25.54 8.17
CA MET A 386 0.95 26.40 8.47
C MET A 386 1.16 27.48 7.40
N GLU A 387 0.97 27.17 6.12
CA GLU A 387 1.05 28.18 5.06
C GLU A 387 -0.12 29.17 5.16
N CYS A 388 -1.34 28.70 5.41
CA CYS A 388 -2.48 29.60 5.67
C CYS A 388 -2.26 30.50 6.89
N PHE A 389 -1.57 30.00 7.92
CA PHE A 389 -1.19 30.78 9.08
C PHE A 389 -0.14 31.84 8.72
N GLU A 390 0.91 31.48 7.96
CA GLU A 390 1.91 32.42 7.44
C GLU A 390 1.28 33.54 6.61
N LYS A 391 0.21 33.22 5.85
CA LYS A 391 -0.53 34.19 5.01
C LYS A 391 -1.62 34.98 5.77
N GLY A 392 -1.81 34.71 7.06
CA GLY A 392 -2.87 35.37 7.85
C GLY A 392 -4.29 34.94 7.51
N ILE A 393 -4.47 33.85 6.75
CA ILE A 393 -5.76 33.24 6.44
C ILE A 393 -6.31 32.53 7.66
N ILE A 394 -5.43 31.80 8.38
CA ILE A 394 -5.66 31.21 9.69
C ILE A 394 -4.92 32.08 10.72
N THR A 395 -5.59 32.44 11.80
CA THR A 395 -5.05 33.29 12.87
C THR A 395 -4.77 32.47 14.13
N ARG A 396 -4.12 33.11 15.13
CA ARG A 396 -3.95 32.49 16.45
C ARG A 396 -5.27 32.21 17.16
N GLU A 397 -6.28 33.00 16.90
CA GLU A 397 -7.64 32.80 17.44
C GLU A 397 -8.27 31.55 16.81
N ASP A 398 -8.18 31.38 15.47
CA ASP A 398 -8.66 30.19 14.78
C ASP A 398 -7.99 28.91 15.29
N THR A 399 -6.72 28.99 15.71
CA THR A 399 -5.96 27.83 16.23
C THR A 399 -6.13 27.57 17.73
N GLY A 400 -6.91 28.41 18.45
CA GLY A 400 -7.02 28.34 19.91
C GLY A 400 -5.73 28.72 20.62
N GLY A 401 -4.90 29.57 20.04
CA GLY A 401 -3.63 30.08 20.60
C GLY A 401 -2.40 29.32 20.14
N ILE A 402 -2.53 28.25 19.37
CA ILE A 402 -1.38 27.49 18.86
C ILE A 402 -0.63 28.32 17.82
N ASP A 403 0.70 28.35 17.96
CA ASP A 403 1.60 28.98 17.00
C ASP A 403 1.99 27.97 15.90
N LEU A 404 1.52 28.20 14.69
CA LEU A 404 1.76 27.38 13.51
C LEU A 404 2.89 27.95 12.62
N THR A 405 3.89 28.63 13.20
CA THR A 405 5.08 29.03 12.43
C THR A 405 5.89 27.81 11.99
N TRP A 406 6.52 27.93 10.81
CA TRP A 406 7.29 26.84 10.20
C TRP A 406 8.37 26.30 11.16
N GLY A 407 8.42 24.96 11.30
CA GLY A 407 9.38 24.27 12.17
C GLY A 407 9.05 24.32 13.66
N ASN A 408 7.93 24.92 14.07
CA ASN A 408 7.49 24.90 15.46
C ASN A 408 6.98 23.49 15.85
N THR A 409 7.85 22.68 16.39
CA THR A 409 7.59 21.29 16.77
C THR A 409 6.39 21.15 17.73
N ALA A 410 6.28 22.01 18.73
CA ALA A 410 5.18 21.98 19.70
C ALA A 410 3.83 22.29 19.03
N GLY A 411 3.80 23.30 18.14
CA GLY A 411 2.61 23.63 17.36
C GLY A 411 2.19 22.51 16.41
N ILE A 412 3.15 21.84 15.76
CA ILE A 412 2.89 20.69 14.88
C ILE A 412 2.25 19.53 15.66
N ILE A 413 2.81 19.17 16.83
CA ILE A 413 2.28 18.09 17.67
C ILE A 413 0.85 18.43 18.11
N ALA A 414 0.64 19.63 18.67
CA ALA A 414 -0.68 20.05 19.13
C ALA A 414 -1.72 20.04 18.00
N LEU A 415 -1.37 20.51 16.81
CA LEU A 415 -2.25 20.48 15.64
C LEU A 415 -2.65 19.05 15.26
N VAL A 416 -1.69 18.13 15.20
CA VAL A 416 -1.94 16.72 14.84
C VAL A 416 -2.80 16.03 15.91
N GLU A 417 -2.60 16.33 17.19
CA GLU A 417 -3.45 15.82 18.26
C GLU A 417 -4.90 16.30 18.09
N MET A 418 -5.10 17.59 17.79
CA MET A 418 -6.43 18.14 17.51
C MET A 418 -7.08 17.46 16.29
N MET A 419 -6.32 17.21 15.22
CA MET A 419 -6.82 16.51 14.04
C MET A 419 -7.31 15.08 14.36
N VAL A 420 -6.54 14.31 15.14
CA VAL A 420 -6.92 12.95 15.55
C VAL A 420 -8.17 12.97 16.43
N LYS A 421 -8.28 13.96 17.31
CA LYS A 421 -9.41 14.13 18.24
C LYS A 421 -10.62 14.85 17.63
N ARG A 422 -10.49 15.48 16.47
CA ARG A 422 -11.46 16.41 15.88
C ARG A 422 -11.86 17.51 16.86
N GLU A 423 -10.90 18.22 17.39
CA GLU A 423 -11.10 19.32 18.35
C GLU A 423 -10.65 20.65 17.73
N GLY A 424 -11.39 21.74 17.97
CA GLY A 424 -11.06 23.06 17.46
C GLY A 424 -10.84 23.06 15.93
N ILE A 425 -9.77 23.73 15.46
CA ILE A 425 -9.42 23.74 14.04
C ILE A 425 -9.10 22.33 13.50
N GLY A 426 -8.70 21.39 14.38
CA GLY A 426 -8.45 20.01 14.02
C GLY A 426 -9.68 19.30 13.47
N ASP A 427 -10.91 19.71 13.82
CA ASP A 427 -12.13 19.12 13.24
C ASP A 427 -12.26 19.43 11.74
N ILE A 428 -11.88 20.65 11.34
CA ILE A 428 -11.86 21.05 9.93
C ILE A 428 -10.75 20.32 9.18
N LEU A 429 -9.55 20.26 9.76
CA LEU A 429 -8.35 19.70 9.15
C LEU A 429 -8.37 18.17 9.08
N ALA A 430 -9.13 17.49 9.93
CA ALA A 430 -9.24 16.02 9.93
C ALA A 430 -9.83 15.43 8.63
N ASP A 431 -10.39 16.26 7.75
CA ASP A 431 -10.94 15.85 6.47
C ASP A 431 -9.99 16.09 5.28
N GLY A 432 -8.74 16.51 5.55
CA GLY A 432 -7.73 16.76 4.54
C GLY A 432 -7.72 18.20 4.03
N ALA A 433 -6.64 18.55 3.30
CA ALA A 433 -6.36 19.92 2.88
C ALA A 433 -7.44 20.53 1.95
N ALA A 434 -7.94 19.74 1.00
CA ALA A 434 -8.96 20.23 0.05
C ALA A 434 -10.28 20.52 0.75
N ALA A 435 -10.77 19.60 1.60
CA ALA A 435 -12.01 19.79 2.35
C ALA A 435 -11.87 20.93 3.39
N ALA A 436 -10.70 21.05 4.01
CA ALA A 436 -10.39 22.14 4.91
C ALA A 436 -10.40 23.49 4.18
N ALA A 437 -9.82 23.55 2.99
CA ALA A 437 -9.80 24.77 2.18
C ALA A 437 -11.21 25.22 1.77
N GLU A 438 -12.08 24.28 1.40
CA GLU A 438 -13.49 24.56 1.09
C GLU A 438 -14.22 25.17 2.32
N LYS A 439 -13.97 24.67 3.53
CA LYS A 439 -14.59 25.14 4.77
C LYS A 439 -14.02 26.49 5.26
N ILE A 440 -12.71 26.70 5.15
CA ILE A 440 -12.02 27.92 5.57
C ILE A 440 -12.33 29.09 4.60
N GLY A 441 -12.38 28.80 3.30
CA GLY A 441 -12.54 29.84 2.27
C GLY A 441 -11.36 30.79 2.23
N ARG A 442 -11.62 32.11 2.10
CA ARG A 442 -10.60 33.19 2.17
C ARG A 442 -9.41 33.00 1.21
N GLY A 443 -9.59 32.28 0.08
CA GLY A 443 -8.54 31.99 -0.89
C GLY A 443 -7.58 30.85 -0.49
N SER A 444 -7.85 30.14 0.59
CA SER A 444 -6.99 29.07 1.10
C SER A 444 -6.79 27.90 0.11
N SER A 445 -7.68 27.71 -0.86
CA SER A 445 -7.59 26.66 -1.88
C SER A 445 -6.31 26.72 -2.72
N GLU A 446 -5.67 27.88 -2.83
CA GLU A 446 -4.37 28.04 -3.51
C GLU A 446 -3.28 27.22 -2.85
N TYR A 447 -3.35 27.01 -1.53
CA TYR A 447 -2.34 26.35 -0.71
C TYR A 447 -2.62 24.85 -0.50
N ALA A 448 -3.76 24.33 -0.96
CA ALA A 448 -4.11 22.93 -0.89
C ALA A 448 -3.47 22.13 -2.04
N VAL A 449 -2.32 21.51 -1.81
CA VAL A 449 -1.57 20.78 -2.86
C VAL A 449 -2.08 19.35 -2.97
N THR A 450 -3.03 19.14 -3.88
CA THR A 450 -3.75 17.87 -4.05
C THR A 450 -3.88 17.48 -5.53
N ALA A 451 -4.31 16.23 -5.78
CA ALA A 451 -4.85 15.76 -7.05
C ALA A 451 -6.18 15.06 -6.76
N GLY A 452 -7.28 15.49 -7.41
CA GLY A 452 -8.60 14.93 -7.14
C GLY A 452 -8.97 14.95 -5.65
N LYS A 453 -8.68 16.04 -4.94
CA LYS A 453 -8.86 16.26 -3.48
C LYS A 453 -7.96 15.41 -2.56
N GLN A 454 -7.16 14.48 -3.06
CA GLN A 454 -6.22 13.71 -2.24
C GLN A 454 -4.84 14.37 -2.27
N GLU A 455 -4.23 14.56 -1.11
CA GLU A 455 -2.89 15.11 -0.96
C GLU A 455 -1.85 14.30 -1.73
N LEU A 456 -0.87 14.97 -2.34
CA LEU A 456 0.20 14.31 -3.07
C LEU A 456 1.13 13.56 -2.10
N ALA A 457 1.66 12.43 -2.54
CA ALA A 457 2.70 11.72 -1.82
C ALA A 457 4.03 12.48 -1.84
N MET A 458 4.94 12.14 -0.95
CA MET A 458 6.18 12.88 -0.68
C MET A 458 7.27 12.68 -1.76
N HIS A 459 6.86 12.65 -3.02
CA HIS A 459 7.72 12.60 -4.19
C HIS A 459 7.42 13.75 -5.14
N ASP A 460 8.42 14.59 -5.40
CA ASP A 460 8.23 15.84 -6.15
C ASP A 460 8.17 15.59 -7.67
N PRO A 461 7.03 15.86 -8.32
CA PRO A 461 6.91 15.72 -9.78
C PRO A 461 7.88 16.60 -10.56
N ARG A 462 8.40 17.68 -9.97
CA ARG A 462 9.46 18.51 -10.56
C ARG A 462 10.79 17.77 -10.63
N ASN A 463 10.97 16.71 -9.83
CA ASN A 463 12.11 15.80 -9.94
C ASN A 463 11.84 14.65 -10.92
N ASP A 464 10.67 14.01 -10.84
CA ASP A 464 10.23 12.98 -11.79
C ASP A 464 8.76 13.23 -12.20
N PRO A 465 8.51 13.76 -13.42
CA PRO A 465 7.17 14.07 -13.91
C PRO A 465 6.19 12.90 -13.94
N GLY A 466 6.70 11.66 -13.93
CA GLY A 466 5.87 10.46 -13.85
C GLY A 466 4.98 10.43 -12.59
N TYR A 467 5.43 10.97 -11.47
CA TYR A 467 4.60 11.09 -10.27
C TYR A 467 3.40 12.03 -10.50
N GLY A 468 3.61 13.19 -11.10
CA GLY A 468 2.54 14.14 -11.42
C GLY A 468 1.55 13.58 -12.43
N LEU A 469 2.07 12.90 -13.47
CA LEU A 469 1.23 12.24 -14.45
C LEU A 469 0.31 11.19 -13.79
N HIS A 470 0.88 10.23 -13.04
CA HIS A 470 0.06 9.16 -12.44
C HIS A 470 -0.87 9.67 -11.32
N ALA A 471 -0.46 10.69 -10.57
CA ALA A 471 -1.35 11.33 -9.60
C ALA A 471 -2.63 11.89 -10.25
N SER A 472 -2.55 12.27 -11.53
CA SER A 472 -3.63 12.92 -12.30
C SER A 472 -4.44 11.97 -13.18
N VAL A 473 -3.83 10.87 -13.68
CA VAL A 473 -4.49 9.95 -14.63
C VAL A 473 -4.92 8.63 -14.00
N ASP A 474 -4.42 8.28 -12.80
CA ASP A 474 -4.86 7.07 -12.12
C ASP A 474 -6.27 7.26 -11.56
N PRO A 475 -7.17 6.28 -11.72
CA PRO A 475 -8.51 6.34 -11.15
C PRO A 475 -8.56 6.52 -9.62
N THR A 476 -7.46 6.21 -8.93
CA THR A 476 -7.23 6.60 -7.53
C THR A 476 -6.22 7.77 -7.52
N PRO A 477 -6.66 9.03 -7.48
CA PRO A 477 -5.78 10.20 -7.66
C PRO A 477 -4.78 10.36 -6.51
N GLY A 478 -3.72 11.14 -6.73
CA GLY A 478 -2.72 11.46 -5.71
C GLY A 478 -1.79 10.29 -5.32
N ARG A 479 -1.76 9.21 -6.10
CA ARG A 479 -1.02 7.97 -5.79
C ARG A 479 0.41 8.00 -6.33
N HIS A 480 1.41 7.60 -5.52
CA HIS A 480 2.81 7.50 -5.94
C HIS A 480 3.24 6.06 -6.32
N SER A 481 2.53 5.04 -5.85
CA SER A 481 2.96 3.64 -5.97
C SER A 481 2.81 3.04 -7.38
N ILE A 482 2.29 3.79 -8.36
CA ILE A 482 2.06 3.32 -9.73
C ILE A 482 3.15 3.81 -10.66
N GLY A 483 3.61 5.06 -10.55
CA GLY A 483 4.44 5.55 -11.57
C GLY A 483 5.35 6.74 -11.33
N ALA A 484 6.60 6.45 -11.12
CA ALA A 484 7.70 7.30 -11.57
C ALA A 484 8.24 6.72 -12.87
N GLN A 485 8.92 7.51 -13.68
CA GLN A 485 9.69 6.97 -14.81
C GLN A 485 10.74 5.98 -14.32
N GLN A 486 11.38 6.30 -13.20
CA GLN A 486 12.34 5.42 -12.54
C GLN A 486 11.78 4.02 -12.24
N TYR A 487 10.48 3.89 -11.98
CA TYR A 487 9.86 2.57 -11.74
C TYR A 487 9.90 1.69 -12.98
N TYR A 488 9.68 2.26 -14.18
CA TYR A 488 9.83 1.51 -15.42
C TYR A 488 11.23 0.90 -15.56
N GLU A 489 12.27 1.69 -15.27
CA GLU A 489 13.66 1.22 -15.29
C GLU A 489 13.90 0.10 -14.28
N LEU A 490 13.37 0.21 -13.07
CA LEU A 490 13.51 -0.78 -12.01
C LEU A 490 12.70 -2.06 -12.28
N TYR A 491 11.47 -1.94 -12.77
CA TYR A 491 10.66 -3.11 -13.16
C TYR A 491 11.33 -3.92 -14.27
N ALA A 492 12.08 -3.28 -15.14
CA ALA A 492 12.78 -3.90 -16.27
C ALA A 492 11.82 -4.73 -17.16
N LEU A 493 10.63 -4.19 -17.42
CA LEU A 493 9.54 -4.90 -18.13
C LEU A 493 9.95 -5.36 -19.53
N TRP A 494 10.76 -4.58 -20.24
CA TRP A 494 11.28 -4.92 -21.58
C TRP A 494 12.06 -6.24 -21.65
N LYS A 495 12.48 -6.79 -20.50
CA LYS A 495 13.16 -8.10 -20.43
C LYS A 495 12.22 -9.29 -20.53
N LYS A 496 10.92 -9.07 -20.42
CA LYS A 496 9.89 -10.14 -20.40
C LYS A 496 8.69 -9.83 -21.29
N VAL A 497 8.33 -8.57 -21.43
CA VAL A 497 7.20 -8.09 -22.23
C VAL A 497 7.74 -7.55 -23.56
N ARG A 498 7.26 -8.10 -24.66
CA ARG A 498 7.69 -7.72 -26.01
C ARG A 498 7.25 -6.29 -26.35
N ASN A 499 7.96 -5.66 -27.28
CA ASN A 499 7.66 -4.33 -27.85
C ASN A 499 7.66 -3.17 -26.84
N LEU A 500 8.18 -3.37 -25.62
CA LEU A 500 8.41 -2.27 -24.71
C LEU A 500 9.79 -1.64 -24.95
N PRO A 501 9.90 -0.29 -24.90
CA PRO A 501 11.15 0.41 -25.16
C PRO A 501 12.21 0.05 -24.13
N HIS A 502 13.45 -0.11 -24.60
CA HIS A 502 14.60 -0.29 -23.71
C HIS A 502 15.10 1.08 -23.24
N PRO A 503 15.23 1.33 -21.92
CA PRO A 503 15.84 2.58 -21.45
C PRO A 503 17.25 2.75 -22.00
N GLY A 504 17.59 3.97 -22.38
CA GLY A 504 18.94 4.31 -22.79
C GLY A 504 19.98 4.03 -21.68
N PRO A 505 21.28 3.99 -22.01
CA PRO A 505 22.33 3.71 -21.04
C PRO A 505 22.46 4.79 -19.96
N LEU A 506 21.99 5.99 -20.26
CA LEU A 506 21.96 7.12 -19.34
C LEU A 506 20.61 7.84 -19.43
N THR A 507 19.98 8.07 -18.29
CA THR A 507 18.80 8.91 -18.20
C THR A 507 19.22 10.37 -17.97
N THR A 508 19.03 11.22 -18.99
CA THR A 508 19.35 12.65 -18.84
C THR A 508 18.18 13.38 -18.17
N VAL A 509 18.50 14.48 -17.45
CA VAL A 509 17.47 15.33 -16.85
C VAL A 509 16.47 15.79 -17.91
N LYS A 510 16.95 16.25 -19.08
CA LYS A 510 16.07 16.74 -20.16
C LYS A 510 15.06 15.68 -20.63
N SER A 511 15.45 14.42 -20.78
CA SER A 511 14.57 13.36 -21.27
C SER A 511 13.40 13.06 -20.33
N LYS A 512 13.51 13.35 -19.03
CA LYS A 512 12.41 13.20 -18.06
C LYS A 512 11.22 14.10 -18.35
N TYR A 513 11.46 15.30 -18.92
CA TYR A 513 10.44 16.34 -19.12
C TYR A 513 9.80 16.36 -20.50
N VAL A 514 10.26 15.49 -21.41
CA VAL A 514 9.73 15.42 -22.77
C VAL A 514 8.43 14.63 -22.77
N ALA A 515 7.34 15.28 -23.16
CA ALA A 515 6.06 14.64 -23.45
C ALA A 515 6.10 14.07 -24.88
N ASN A 516 6.16 12.74 -25.00
CA ASN A 516 6.17 12.03 -26.29
C ASN A 516 5.55 10.62 -26.15
N LYS A 517 5.37 9.96 -27.28
CA LYS A 517 4.77 8.61 -27.34
C LYS A 517 5.53 7.57 -26.50
N GLU A 518 6.86 7.59 -26.48
CA GLU A 518 7.67 6.63 -25.70
C GLU A 518 7.38 6.77 -24.19
N LYS A 519 7.23 8.00 -23.69
CA LYS A 519 6.83 8.27 -22.31
C LYS A 519 5.44 7.74 -22.01
N ALA A 520 4.49 7.93 -22.92
CA ALA A 520 3.14 7.40 -22.78
C ALA A 520 3.17 5.87 -22.70
N VAL A 521 3.91 5.20 -23.58
CA VAL A 521 4.07 3.74 -23.57
C VAL A 521 4.61 3.25 -22.23
N THR A 522 5.69 3.88 -21.72
CA THR A 522 6.29 3.46 -20.44
C THR A 522 5.38 3.74 -19.25
N ALA A 523 4.64 4.85 -19.26
CA ALA A 523 3.68 5.18 -18.21
C ALA A 523 2.48 4.22 -18.19
N VAL A 524 1.92 3.87 -19.36
CA VAL A 524 0.85 2.87 -19.48
C VAL A 524 1.35 1.50 -19.06
N ALA A 525 2.57 1.11 -19.42
CA ALA A 525 3.16 -0.15 -18.97
C ALA A 525 3.27 -0.21 -17.44
N ASN A 526 3.69 0.88 -16.79
CA ASN A 526 3.72 0.99 -15.32
C ASN A 526 2.33 0.80 -14.72
N SER A 527 1.30 1.47 -15.25
CA SER A 527 -0.08 1.31 -14.79
C SER A 527 -0.56 -0.13 -14.93
N CYS A 528 -0.42 -0.73 -16.12
CA CYS A 528 -0.85 -2.11 -16.36
C CYS A 528 -0.12 -3.10 -15.44
N TYR A 529 1.20 -2.97 -15.30
CA TYR A 529 1.98 -3.83 -14.42
C TYR A 529 1.62 -3.64 -12.95
N SER A 530 1.32 -2.41 -12.52
CA SER A 530 0.92 -2.14 -11.15
C SER A 530 -0.43 -2.78 -10.80
N GLN A 531 -1.41 -2.75 -11.70
CA GLN A 531 -2.67 -3.44 -11.49
C GLN A 531 -2.48 -4.96 -11.46
N PHE A 532 -1.62 -5.49 -12.32
CA PHE A 532 -1.27 -6.91 -12.33
C PHE A 532 -0.63 -7.35 -11.00
N TYR A 533 0.43 -6.68 -10.54
CA TYR A 533 1.07 -7.10 -9.30
C TYR A 533 0.19 -6.87 -8.05
N ASN A 534 -0.67 -5.85 -8.03
CA ASN A 534 -1.65 -5.63 -6.96
C ASN A 534 -2.73 -6.73 -6.96
N GLY A 535 -3.18 -7.19 -8.12
CA GLY A 535 -4.06 -8.36 -8.25
C GLY A 535 -3.40 -9.66 -7.78
N ALA A 536 -2.11 -9.80 -8.03
CA ALA A 536 -1.30 -10.92 -7.56
C ALA A 536 -0.99 -10.86 -6.05
N GLY A 537 -1.02 -9.68 -5.42
CA GLY A 537 -0.65 -9.45 -4.02
C GLY A 537 0.84 -9.23 -3.79
N LEU A 538 1.61 -8.90 -4.85
CA LEU A 538 3.02 -8.58 -4.74
C LEU A 538 3.23 -7.18 -4.15
N CYS A 539 4.28 -7.03 -3.35
CA CYS A 539 4.71 -5.73 -2.83
C CYS A 539 5.42 -4.92 -3.92
N LEU A 540 5.17 -3.60 -3.97
CA LEU A 540 5.90 -2.66 -4.84
C LEU A 540 7.43 -2.85 -4.74
N PHE A 541 7.97 -2.96 -3.53
CA PHE A 541 9.42 -3.13 -3.33
C PHE A 541 9.94 -4.46 -3.87
N GLY A 542 9.11 -5.50 -3.92
CA GLY A 542 9.42 -6.72 -4.64
C GLY A 542 9.39 -6.53 -6.16
N ALA A 543 8.41 -5.79 -6.68
CA ALA A 543 8.29 -5.47 -8.11
C ALA A 543 9.49 -4.65 -8.61
N LEU A 544 9.96 -3.66 -7.82
CA LEU A 544 11.13 -2.82 -8.15
C LEU A 544 12.46 -3.57 -8.24
N ILE A 545 12.52 -4.84 -7.80
CA ILE A 545 13.72 -5.68 -7.98
C ILE A 545 13.89 -6.10 -9.45
N GLY A 546 12.80 -6.08 -10.21
CA GLY A 546 12.75 -6.33 -11.64
C GLY A 546 12.26 -7.73 -12.01
N VAL A 547 11.48 -7.81 -13.09
CA VAL A 547 10.79 -9.03 -13.56
C VAL A 547 11.73 -10.18 -13.94
N HIS A 548 12.99 -9.88 -14.23
CA HIS A 548 14.02 -10.88 -14.54
C HIS A 548 14.63 -11.55 -13.27
N ARG A 549 14.32 -11.03 -12.07
CA ARG A 549 14.76 -11.55 -10.77
C ARG A 549 13.57 -12.06 -9.94
N VAL A 550 12.43 -11.38 -10.02
CA VAL A 550 11.19 -11.74 -9.35
C VAL A 550 10.25 -12.34 -10.40
N PRO A 551 10.11 -13.65 -10.49
CA PRO A 551 9.44 -14.35 -11.60
C PRO A 551 7.90 -14.31 -11.42
N LEU A 552 7.32 -13.12 -11.42
CA LEU A 552 5.91 -12.91 -11.10
C LEU A 552 4.98 -13.60 -12.11
N PHE A 553 5.27 -13.50 -13.40
CA PHE A 553 4.47 -14.12 -14.46
C PHE A 553 4.50 -15.64 -14.36
N GLU A 554 5.67 -16.21 -14.10
CA GLU A 554 5.88 -17.64 -13.95
C GLU A 554 5.21 -18.17 -12.66
N TRP A 555 5.28 -17.42 -11.55
CA TRP A 555 4.56 -17.77 -10.32
C TRP A 555 3.04 -17.80 -10.54
N MET A 556 2.50 -16.85 -11.31
CA MET A 556 1.07 -16.85 -11.64
C MET A 556 0.66 -18.12 -12.37
N ASN A 557 1.41 -18.51 -13.39
CA ASN A 557 1.16 -19.74 -14.14
C ASN A 557 1.28 -21.00 -13.26
N ALA A 558 2.34 -21.07 -12.45
CA ALA A 558 2.55 -22.23 -11.55
C ALA A 558 1.48 -22.33 -10.45
N ALA A 559 1.02 -21.18 -9.92
CA ALA A 559 0.01 -21.18 -8.86
C ALA A 559 -1.39 -21.55 -9.37
N THR A 560 -1.74 -21.15 -10.58
CA THR A 560 -3.09 -21.29 -11.15
C THR A 560 -3.24 -22.46 -12.11
N GLY A 561 -2.13 -22.93 -12.71
CA GLY A 561 -2.12 -23.85 -13.83
C GLY A 561 -2.42 -23.20 -15.19
N TRP A 562 -2.50 -21.86 -15.24
CA TRP A 562 -2.67 -21.14 -16.48
C TRP A 562 -1.38 -21.15 -17.32
N LYS A 563 -1.52 -20.84 -18.63
CA LYS A 563 -0.40 -20.77 -19.57
C LYS A 563 -0.40 -19.41 -20.29
N ARG A 564 -0.43 -18.33 -19.50
CA ARG A 564 -0.44 -16.97 -20.04
C ARG A 564 0.96 -16.42 -20.27
N SER A 565 1.09 -15.66 -21.36
CA SER A 565 2.28 -14.85 -21.63
C SER A 565 2.33 -13.61 -20.73
N PRO A 566 3.49 -12.96 -20.61
CA PRO A 566 3.59 -11.67 -19.93
C PRO A 566 2.67 -10.59 -20.51
N GLU A 567 2.52 -10.55 -21.85
CA GLU A 567 1.64 -9.62 -22.56
C GLU A 567 0.17 -9.78 -22.16
N GLU A 568 -0.32 -11.03 -22.08
CA GLU A 568 -1.68 -11.32 -21.64
C GLU A 568 -1.92 -10.86 -20.19
N TYR A 569 -0.93 -10.99 -19.31
CA TYR A 569 -1.03 -10.44 -17.94
C TYR A 569 -1.01 -8.91 -17.91
N MET A 570 -0.26 -8.26 -18.82
CA MET A 570 -0.31 -6.81 -18.96
C MET A 570 -1.70 -6.33 -19.44
N GLU A 571 -2.35 -7.11 -20.31
CA GLU A 571 -3.73 -6.82 -20.75
C GLU A 571 -4.75 -6.98 -19.61
N VAL A 572 -4.58 -7.97 -18.72
CA VAL A 572 -5.37 -8.05 -17.48
C VAL A 572 -5.20 -6.78 -16.65
N GLY A 573 -3.96 -6.29 -16.51
CA GLY A 573 -3.69 -5.02 -15.83
C GLY A 573 -4.39 -3.83 -16.49
N ARG A 574 -4.39 -3.76 -17.82
CA ARG A 574 -5.11 -2.73 -18.60
C ARG A 574 -6.62 -2.81 -18.37
N ARG A 575 -7.19 -4.01 -18.35
CA ARG A 575 -8.61 -4.26 -18.05
C ARG A 575 -8.99 -3.75 -16.65
N ILE A 576 -8.20 -4.06 -15.66
CA ILE A 576 -8.43 -3.60 -14.27
C ILE A 576 -8.36 -2.07 -14.20
N GLN A 577 -7.36 -1.45 -14.81
CA GLN A 577 -7.19 0.01 -14.85
C GLN A 577 -8.38 0.68 -15.53
N THR A 578 -8.83 0.12 -16.68
CA THR A 578 -9.97 0.65 -17.42
C THR A 578 -11.29 0.47 -16.66
N LEU A 579 -11.48 -0.64 -15.95
CA LEU A 579 -12.68 -0.85 -15.13
C LEU A 579 -12.74 0.12 -13.92
N LYS A 580 -11.61 0.46 -13.32
CA LYS A 580 -11.53 1.51 -12.29
C LYS A 580 -11.93 2.88 -12.85
N GLN A 581 -11.52 3.19 -14.08
CA GLN A 581 -11.91 4.44 -14.74
C GLN A 581 -13.42 4.47 -15.03
N LEU A 582 -13.98 3.36 -15.49
CA LEU A 582 -15.42 3.21 -15.66
C LEU A 582 -16.19 3.38 -14.35
N PHE A 583 -15.61 2.90 -13.22
CA PHE A 583 -16.18 3.13 -11.90
C PHE A 583 -16.30 4.63 -11.60
N ASN A 584 -15.24 5.39 -11.86
CA ASN A 584 -15.25 6.84 -11.66
C ASN A 584 -16.32 7.53 -12.54
N ILE A 585 -16.36 7.17 -13.83
CA ILE A 585 -17.33 7.72 -14.77
C ILE A 585 -18.76 7.40 -14.33
N LYS A 586 -19.04 6.16 -13.92
CA LYS A 586 -20.32 5.73 -13.36
C LYS A 586 -20.77 6.58 -12.17
N HIS A 587 -19.80 7.07 -11.38
CA HIS A 587 -20.06 7.93 -10.21
C HIS A 587 -19.94 9.43 -10.49
N GLY A 588 -19.96 9.83 -11.78
CA GLY A 588 -20.00 11.23 -12.20
C GLY A 588 -18.67 11.98 -12.07
N ILE A 589 -17.55 11.27 -11.96
CA ILE A 589 -16.23 11.90 -11.89
C ILE A 589 -15.74 12.22 -13.31
N ASP A 590 -15.42 13.50 -13.53
CA ASP A 590 -14.71 13.95 -14.72
C ASP A 590 -13.20 13.68 -14.56
N PRO A 591 -12.56 12.86 -15.42
CA PRO A 591 -11.14 12.56 -15.33
C PRO A 591 -10.22 13.78 -15.39
N ILE A 592 -10.63 14.86 -16.08
CA ILE A 592 -9.86 16.10 -16.17
C ILE A 592 -9.77 16.79 -14.81
N SER A 593 -10.80 16.67 -13.97
CA SER A 593 -10.85 17.28 -12.64
C SER A 593 -9.86 16.69 -11.63
N LEU A 594 -9.26 15.56 -11.94
CA LEU A 594 -8.28 14.88 -11.07
C LEU A 594 -6.86 15.44 -11.19
N LYS A 595 -6.64 16.44 -12.01
CA LYS A 595 -5.33 17.05 -12.29
C LYS A 595 -4.64 17.53 -11.02
N ALA A 596 -3.34 17.24 -10.91
CA ALA A 596 -2.51 17.67 -9.79
C ALA A 596 -2.37 19.20 -9.74
N ASN A 597 -2.24 19.72 -8.50
CA ASN A 597 -2.06 21.16 -8.25
C ASN A 597 -0.89 21.73 -9.07
N PRO A 598 -1.04 22.90 -9.73
CA PRO A 598 -0.01 23.50 -10.60
C PRO A 598 1.34 23.72 -9.92
N ARG A 599 1.38 24.01 -8.62
CA ARG A 599 2.61 24.18 -7.84
C ARG A 599 3.50 22.93 -7.94
N SER A 600 2.91 21.73 -7.87
CA SER A 600 3.65 20.47 -7.97
C SER A 600 4.23 20.19 -9.36
N THR A 601 3.73 20.88 -10.40
CA THR A 601 4.19 20.73 -11.79
C THR A 601 5.18 21.83 -12.22
N GLY A 602 5.56 22.71 -11.27
CA GLY A 602 6.47 23.83 -11.52
C GLY A 602 5.80 25.06 -12.11
N GLN A 603 4.57 25.34 -11.70
CA GLN A 603 3.82 26.56 -12.07
C GLN A 603 3.40 27.33 -10.81
N PRO A 604 4.19 28.34 -10.38
CA PRO A 604 5.45 28.83 -10.98
C PRO A 604 6.64 27.88 -10.74
N PRO A 605 7.70 27.95 -11.59
CA PRO A 605 8.91 27.18 -11.38
C PRO A 605 9.70 27.67 -10.16
N GLN A 606 10.40 26.76 -9.49
CA GLN A 606 11.29 27.14 -8.38
C GLN A 606 12.46 27.99 -8.91
N THR A 607 12.83 29.00 -8.11
CA THR A 607 13.92 29.94 -8.45
C THR A 607 15.29 29.42 -8.08
N GLU A 608 15.38 28.44 -7.18
CA GLU A 608 16.62 27.89 -6.67
C GLU A 608 16.48 26.39 -6.28
N GLY A 609 17.56 25.81 -5.79
CA GLY A 609 17.58 24.41 -5.35
C GLY A 609 17.67 23.40 -6.50
N PRO A 610 17.57 22.09 -6.20
CA PRO A 610 17.73 21.03 -7.20
C PRO A 610 16.72 21.06 -8.34
N ASN A 611 15.51 21.58 -8.08
CA ASN A 611 14.42 21.67 -9.06
C ASN A 611 14.31 23.05 -9.73
N ARG A 612 15.35 23.89 -9.63
CA ARG A 612 15.35 25.25 -10.22
C ARG A 612 14.92 25.22 -11.70
N GLY A 613 13.96 26.05 -12.06
CA GLY A 613 13.47 26.24 -13.42
C GLY A 613 12.72 25.05 -14.02
N ARG A 614 12.56 23.95 -13.27
CA ARG A 614 11.92 22.74 -13.76
C ARG A 614 10.40 22.94 -13.83
N ARG A 615 9.86 22.63 -15.00
CA ARG A 615 8.44 22.57 -15.30
C ARG A 615 8.18 21.54 -16.36
N PHE A 616 6.98 21.00 -16.44
CA PHE A 616 6.58 20.06 -17.48
C PHE A 616 5.13 20.27 -17.88
N ASP A 617 4.80 19.87 -19.11
CA ASP A 617 3.45 19.96 -19.65
C ASP A 617 2.64 18.73 -19.23
N LEU A 618 1.99 18.85 -18.06
CA LEU A 618 1.17 17.78 -17.51
C LEU A 618 -0.02 17.45 -18.44
N GLU A 619 -0.66 18.46 -19.04
CA GLU A 619 -1.85 18.25 -19.89
C GLU A 619 -1.50 17.43 -21.14
N LYS A 620 -0.40 17.76 -21.78
CA LYS A 620 0.08 16.97 -22.92
C LYS A 620 0.42 15.55 -22.51
N MET A 621 1.09 15.36 -21.36
CA MET A 621 1.42 14.02 -20.86
C MET A 621 0.14 13.20 -20.55
N MET A 622 -0.90 13.84 -19.97
CA MET A 622 -2.19 13.19 -19.72
C MET A 622 -2.87 12.76 -21.03
N LYS A 623 -2.92 13.63 -22.04
CA LYS A 623 -3.48 13.32 -23.36
C LYS A 623 -2.74 12.17 -24.04
N ASP A 624 -1.41 12.21 -24.05
CA ASP A 624 -0.56 11.16 -24.62
C ASP A 624 -0.78 9.81 -23.89
N TYR A 625 -0.90 9.83 -22.56
CA TYR A 625 -1.20 8.65 -21.74
C TYR A 625 -2.59 8.06 -22.07
N TRP A 626 -3.64 8.92 -22.13
CA TRP A 626 -4.99 8.48 -22.42
C TRP A 626 -5.09 7.86 -23.82
N GLN A 627 -4.44 8.48 -24.81
CA GLN A 627 -4.36 7.94 -26.17
C GLN A 627 -3.68 6.54 -26.18
N GLU A 628 -2.57 6.38 -25.47
CA GLU A 628 -1.80 5.13 -25.45
C GLU A 628 -2.53 4.00 -24.71
N ILE A 629 -3.24 4.31 -23.64
CA ILE A 629 -4.05 3.29 -22.93
C ILE A 629 -5.32 2.93 -23.67
N GLY A 630 -5.72 3.70 -24.70
CA GLY A 630 -6.92 3.51 -25.49
C GLY A 630 -8.14 4.27 -24.98
N TRP A 631 -7.90 5.40 -24.28
CA TRP A 631 -8.95 6.30 -23.84
C TRP A 631 -8.95 7.57 -24.70
N ASN A 632 -10.07 8.28 -24.73
CA ASN A 632 -10.17 9.54 -25.46
C ASN A 632 -9.21 10.60 -24.86
N PRO A 633 -8.29 11.16 -25.65
CA PRO A 633 -7.32 12.15 -25.15
C PRO A 633 -7.97 13.48 -24.72
N GLY A 634 -9.20 13.76 -25.14
CA GLY A 634 -9.90 14.99 -24.80
C GLY A 634 -10.57 14.97 -23.43
N ASP A 635 -11.06 13.80 -22.97
CA ASP A 635 -11.82 13.68 -21.72
C ASP A 635 -11.40 12.51 -20.82
N GLY A 636 -10.41 11.70 -21.22
CA GLY A 636 -9.91 10.58 -20.43
C GLY A 636 -10.87 9.41 -20.25
N LYS A 637 -11.92 9.31 -21.08
CA LYS A 637 -12.88 8.20 -21.02
C LYS A 637 -12.45 7.07 -21.95
N PRO A 638 -12.62 5.79 -21.55
CA PRO A 638 -12.35 4.65 -22.41
C PRO A 638 -13.12 4.70 -23.72
N THR A 639 -12.47 4.41 -24.85
CA THR A 639 -13.14 4.36 -26.16
C THR A 639 -13.93 3.06 -26.32
N GLY A 640 -14.97 3.08 -27.19
CA GLY A 640 -15.77 1.88 -27.51
C GLY A 640 -14.91 0.72 -28.03
N GLU A 641 -13.90 0.99 -28.85
CA GLU A 641 -12.92 0.00 -29.32
C GLU A 641 -12.16 -0.64 -28.16
N THR A 642 -11.68 0.17 -27.20
CA THR A 642 -10.98 -0.34 -26.02
C THR A 642 -11.90 -1.17 -25.15
N LEU A 643 -13.16 -0.76 -24.95
CA LEU A 643 -14.15 -1.52 -24.20
C LEU A 643 -14.42 -2.88 -24.84
N GLN A 644 -14.58 -2.92 -26.16
CA GLN A 644 -14.78 -4.16 -26.91
C GLN A 644 -13.57 -5.09 -26.80
N LYS A 645 -12.36 -4.57 -27.04
CA LYS A 645 -11.11 -5.34 -26.94
C LYS A 645 -10.89 -5.95 -25.55
N LEU A 646 -11.24 -5.22 -24.50
CA LEU A 646 -11.09 -5.66 -23.12
C LEU A 646 -12.27 -6.46 -22.57
N GLY A 647 -13.33 -6.68 -23.38
CA GLY A 647 -14.54 -7.39 -22.94
C GLY A 647 -15.33 -6.64 -21.86
N LEU A 648 -15.33 -5.31 -21.90
CA LEU A 648 -15.97 -4.43 -20.93
C LEU A 648 -17.28 -3.79 -21.43
N THR A 649 -17.67 -4.01 -22.69
CA THR A 649 -18.83 -3.35 -23.32
C THR A 649 -20.13 -3.59 -22.55
N ALA A 650 -20.44 -4.84 -22.22
CA ALA A 650 -21.64 -5.21 -21.46
C ALA A 650 -21.67 -4.59 -20.07
N LEU A 651 -20.52 -4.61 -19.37
CA LEU A 651 -20.38 -3.96 -18.05
C LEU A 651 -20.58 -2.45 -18.15
N ALA A 652 -20.00 -1.80 -19.16
CA ALA A 652 -20.14 -0.36 -19.37
C ALA A 652 -21.58 0.04 -19.71
N ALA A 653 -22.34 -0.84 -20.37
CA ALA A 653 -23.77 -0.66 -20.66
C ALA A 653 -24.69 -0.94 -19.45
N GLY A 654 -24.12 -1.32 -18.29
CA GLY A 654 -24.90 -1.65 -17.09
C GLY A 654 -25.57 -3.03 -17.13
N GLU A 655 -25.21 -3.88 -18.09
CA GLU A 655 -25.73 -5.23 -18.18
C GLU A 655 -25.16 -6.10 -17.04
N LYS A 656 -26.06 -6.74 -16.27
CA LYS A 656 -25.65 -7.72 -15.26
C LYS A 656 -25.12 -8.97 -15.99
N THR A 657 -23.82 -9.11 -16.05
CA THR A 657 -23.21 -10.35 -16.55
C THR A 657 -23.43 -11.44 -15.51
N SER A 658 -24.42 -12.30 -15.75
CA SER A 658 -24.66 -13.49 -14.95
C SER A 658 -23.39 -14.37 -14.99
N PRO A 659 -22.80 -14.78 -13.86
CA PRO A 659 -21.72 -15.74 -13.91
C PRO A 659 -22.29 -17.05 -14.46
N ALA A 660 -21.83 -17.49 -15.62
CA ALA A 660 -22.11 -18.84 -16.08
C ALA A 660 -21.69 -19.81 -14.97
N GLN A 661 -22.62 -20.54 -14.42
CA GLN A 661 -22.37 -21.60 -13.44
C GLN A 661 -21.60 -22.70 -14.15
N ALA A 662 -20.29 -22.62 -14.15
CA ALA A 662 -19.44 -23.73 -14.53
C ALA A 662 -19.39 -24.67 -13.31
N GLU A 663 -20.15 -25.74 -13.35
CA GLU A 663 -19.99 -26.89 -12.46
C GLU A 663 -18.60 -27.49 -12.64
N ALA A 664 -17.65 -27.03 -11.84
CA ALA A 664 -16.38 -27.69 -11.70
C ALA A 664 -16.56 -28.95 -10.84
N LYS A 665 -16.56 -30.12 -11.45
CA LYS A 665 -16.41 -31.39 -10.75
C LYS A 665 -15.19 -31.32 -9.83
N ARG A 666 -15.43 -31.35 -8.52
CA ARG A 666 -14.38 -31.38 -7.50
C ARG A 666 -13.70 -32.75 -7.52
N GLU A 667 -12.44 -32.82 -7.91
CA GLU A 667 -11.60 -33.95 -7.52
C GLU A 667 -11.37 -33.90 -5.99
N PRO A 668 -11.49 -35.02 -5.27
CA PRO A 668 -11.23 -35.04 -3.83
C PRO A 668 -9.76 -34.70 -3.58
N GLY A 669 -9.52 -33.66 -2.79
CA GLY A 669 -8.19 -33.20 -2.40
C GLY A 669 -7.38 -34.33 -1.77
N LYS A 670 -6.10 -34.44 -2.12
CA LYS A 670 -5.13 -35.39 -1.52
C LYS A 670 -5.21 -35.31 0.00
N ARG A 671 -5.30 -36.47 0.67
CA ARG A 671 -5.35 -36.58 2.13
C ARG A 671 -4.20 -35.80 2.77
N ARG A 672 -4.48 -35.08 3.83
CA ARG A 672 -3.48 -34.38 4.66
C ARG A 672 -2.45 -35.41 5.16
N PRO A 673 -1.16 -35.01 5.26
CA PRO A 673 -0.19 -35.85 5.97
C PRO A 673 -0.70 -36.11 7.39
N ALA A 674 -0.55 -37.33 7.87
CA ALA A 674 -0.92 -37.66 9.24
C ALA A 674 -0.12 -36.81 10.22
N LEU A 675 -0.75 -36.41 11.32
CA LEU A 675 -0.09 -35.70 12.42
C LEU A 675 0.91 -36.66 13.08
N ASP A 676 2.19 -36.30 13.09
CA ASP A 676 3.23 -37.06 13.78
C ASP A 676 3.89 -36.16 14.83
N LYS A 677 3.39 -36.21 16.06
CA LYS A 677 3.89 -35.43 17.19
C LYS A 677 5.37 -35.69 17.53
N LYS A 678 5.94 -36.80 17.11
CA LYS A 678 7.36 -37.11 17.32
C LYS A 678 8.27 -36.27 16.42
N LYS A 679 7.79 -35.87 15.23
CA LYS A 679 8.55 -35.06 14.28
C LYS A 679 8.52 -33.59 14.63
N LYS A 680 9.69 -32.96 14.66
CA LYS A 680 9.86 -31.55 14.96
C LYS A 680 10.55 -30.81 13.80
N PRO A 681 10.28 -29.51 13.56
CA PRO A 681 10.94 -28.76 12.50
C PRO A 681 12.39 -28.44 12.82
N VAL A 682 13.27 -28.71 11.87
CA VAL A 682 14.68 -28.31 11.87
C VAL A 682 14.87 -27.25 10.76
N PHE A 683 15.66 -26.24 11.04
CA PHE A 683 15.80 -25.06 10.19
C PHE A 683 17.21 -24.94 9.61
N ASP A 684 17.31 -24.93 8.27
CA ASP A 684 18.54 -24.55 7.57
C ASP A 684 18.71 -23.03 7.61
N LYS A 685 19.57 -22.56 8.52
CA LYS A 685 19.83 -21.12 8.70
C LYS A 685 20.45 -20.46 7.47
N LYS A 686 21.31 -21.18 6.69
CA LYS A 686 21.92 -20.66 5.45
C LYS A 686 20.89 -20.65 4.31
N GLY A 687 19.99 -21.61 4.29
CA GLY A 687 18.91 -21.71 3.33
C GLY A 687 17.77 -20.74 3.58
N CYS A 688 17.58 -20.25 4.80
CA CYS A 688 16.48 -19.39 5.20
C CYS A 688 16.62 -17.98 4.58
N VAL A 689 15.49 -17.38 4.16
CA VAL A 689 15.40 -15.98 3.65
C VAL A 689 14.70 -15.05 4.63
N SER A 690 14.52 -15.46 5.88
CA SER A 690 13.88 -14.68 6.95
C SER A 690 12.46 -14.16 6.61
N CYS A 691 11.75 -14.82 5.70
CA CYS A 691 10.44 -14.37 5.20
C CYS A 691 9.27 -14.59 6.17
N GLY A 692 9.47 -15.34 7.27
CA GLY A 692 8.46 -15.59 8.29
C GLY A 692 7.29 -16.52 7.88
N ALA A 693 7.23 -17.04 6.64
CA ALA A 693 6.12 -17.86 6.17
C ALA A 693 5.87 -19.09 7.07
N CYS A 694 6.91 -19.81 7.48
CA CYS A 694 6.78 -20.98 8.36
C CYS A 694 6.17 -20.64 9.74
N VAL A 695 6.44 -19.44 10.27
CA VAL A 695 5.87 -18.97 11.54
C VAL A 695 4.38 -18.67 11.36
N GLN A 696 4.01 -18.05 10.26
CA GLN A 696 2.63 -17.68 9.94
C GLN A 696 1.75 -18.88 9.56
N GLU A 697 2.34 -19.89 8.92
CA GLU A 697 1.63 -21.12 8.57
C GLU A 697 1.41 -22.05 9.78
N CYS A 698 2.11 -21.83 10.90
CA CYS A 698 1.99 -22.68 12.09
C CYS A 698 0.59 -22.55 12.74
N PRO A 699 -0.24 -23.61 12.73
CA PRO A 699 -1.62 -23.54 13.25
C PRO A 699 -1.71 -23.42 14.77
N VAL A 700 -0.61 -23.68 15.47
CA VAL A 700 -0.52 -23.62 16.94
C VAL A 700 0.46 -22.54 17.42
N SER A 701 0.94 -21.69 16.51
CA SER A 701 1.84 -20.56 16.80
C SER A 701 3.06 -20.93 17.69
N CYS A 702 3.62 -22.13 17.50
CA CYS A 702 4.75 -22.60 18.28
C CYS A 702 6.12 -22.12 17.75
N LEU A 703 6.17 -21.45 16.61
CA LEU A 703 7.38 -20.91 16.00
C LEU A 703 7.48 -19.41 16.20
N ILE A 704 8.70 -18.92 16.41
CA ILE A 704 8.99 -17.48 16.48
C ILE A 704 10.24 -17.16 15.65
N MET A 705 10.35 -15.89 15.17
CA MET A 705 11.58 -15.40 14.54
C MET A 705 12.52 -14.85 15.61
N ARG A 706 13.79 -15.28 15.61
CA ARG A 706 14.82 -14.85 16.57
C ARG A 706 16.11 -14.44 15.86
N ARG A 707 16.76 -13.37 16.32
CA ARG A 707 18.12 -12.99 15.91
C ARG A 707 19.18 -13.81 16.68
N GLN A 708 20.31 -14.11 16.03
CA GLN A 708 21.50 -14.57 16.73
C GLN A 708 22.33 -13.33 17.14
N PRO A 709 22.74 -13.20 18.41
CA PRO A 709 23.69 -12.16 18.80
C PRO A 709 25.02 -12.33 18.04
N GLY A 710 25.51 -11.27 17.42
CA GLY A 710 26.90 -11.13 16.99
C GLY A 710 27.28 -11.55 15.56
N LYS A 711 26.46 -12.28 14.77
CA LYS A 711 26.91 -12.78 13.45
C LYS A 711 26.02 -12.55 12.24
N ASP A 712 24.71 -12.39 12.41
CA ASP A 712 23.79 -12.17 11.28
C ASP A 712 22.64 -11.26 11.71
N PRO A 713 22.39 -10.12 11.04
CA PRO A 713 21.27 -9.22 11.32
C PRO A 713 19.89 -9.83 11.01
N HIS A 714 19.85 -10.95 10.27
CA HIS A 714 18.61 -11.54 9.84
C HIS A 714 18.02 -12.51 10.87
N PRO A 715 16.73 -12.35 11.26
CA PRO A 715 16.07 -13.30 12.13
C PRO A 715 15.82 -14.61 11.41
N TYR A 716 15.89 -15.74 12.12
CA TYR A 716 15.53 -17.06 11.61
C TYR A 716 14.48 -17.71 12.53
N PRO A 717 13.69 -18.67 12.02
CA PRO A 717 12.68 -19.34 12.81
C PRO A 717 13.31 -20.26 13.84
N ILE A 718 12.73 -20.29 15.04
CA ILE A 718 13.05 -21.24 16.10
C ILE A 718 11.78 -21.81 16.70
N LEU A 719 11.91 -23.00 17.32
CA LEU A 719 10.87 -23.68 18.07
C LEU A 719 11.22 -23.58 19.58
N PRO A 720 10.75 -22.53 20.28
CA PRO A 720 11.13 -22.30 21.69
C PRO A 720 10.51 -23.34 22.64
N ASP A 721 9.35 -23.88 22.29
CA ASP A 721 8.65 -24.90 23.07
C ASP A 721 8.26 -26.09 22.17
N PRO A 722 9.06 -27.16 22.15
CA PRO A 722 8.81 -28.32 21.31
C PRO A 722 7.50 -29.05 21.61
N GLU A 723 6.98 -28.97 22.82
CA GLU A 723 5.74 -29.68 23.21
C GLU A 723 4.50 -29.07 22.58
N LYS A 724 4.52 -27.80 22.24
CA LYS A 724 3.46 -27.13 21.49
C LYS A 724 3.36 -27.60 20.03
N CYS A 725 4.41 -28.18 19.48
CA CYS A 725 4.42 -28.61 18.09
C CYS A 725 3.62 -29.90 17.89
N ILE A 726 2.60 -29.86 17.06
CA ILE A 726 1.72 -30.98 16.75
C ILE A 726 2.19 -31.84 15.56
N GLY A 727 3.36 -31.56 14.98
CA GLY A 727 3.93 -32.33 13.86
C GLY A 727 3.15 -32.23 12.55
N CYS A 728 2.42 -31.13 12.31
CA CYS A 728 1.51 -30.98 11.15
C CYS A 728 2.20 -30.71 9.81
N ARG A 729 3.51 -30.46 9.79
CA ARG A 729 4.33 -30.16 8.60
C ARG A 729 3.98 -28.88 7.85
N PHE A 730 3.08 -28.02 8.33
CA PHE A 730 2.71 -26.80 7.61
C PHE A 730 3.88 -25.84 7.44
N CYS A 731 4.80 -25.76 8.40
CA CYS A 731 6.02 -24.96 8.31
C CYS A 731 6.98 -25.46 7.20
N GLU A 732 7.10 -26.78 7.01
CA GLU A 732 7.89 -27.41 5.94
C GLU A 732 7.21 -27.22 4.58
N ILE A 733 5.91 -27.49 4.50
CA ILE A 733 5.11 -27.35 3.28
C ILE A 733 5.07 -25.90 2.81
N GLY A 734 4.87 -24.95 3.74
CA GLY A 734 4.78 -23.53 3.47
C GLY A 734 6.13 -22.82 3.28
N CYS A 735 7.25 -23.49 3.49
CA CYS A 735 8.56 -22.87 3.27
C CYS A 735 8.84 -22.70 1.77
N PRO A 736 8.95 -21.45 1.27
CA PRO A 736 9.12 -21.19 -0.16
C PRO A 736 10.50 -21.59 -0.70
N VAL A 737 11.48 -21.85 0.19
CA VAL A 737 12.88 -22.14 -0.18
C VAL A 737 13.40 -23.44 0.40
N ASP A 738 12.52 -24.30 0.94
CA ASP A 738 12.85 -25.58 1.57
C ASP A 738 13.91 -25.48 2.69
N ALA A 739 13.90 -24.41 3.45
CA ALA A 739 14.79 -24.23 4.62
C ALA A 739 14.23 -24.85 5.91
N VAL A 740 13.15 -25.62 5.84
CA VAL A 740 12.51 -26.33 6.97
C VAL A 740 12.32 -27.78 6.61
N ALA A 741 12.78 -28.68 7.45
CA ALA A 741 12.53 -30.11 7.34
C ALA A 741 11.93 -30.64 8.66
N MET A 742 11.05 -31.61 8.58
CA MET A 742 10.49 -32.31 9.75
C MET A 742 11.28 -33.62 10.00
N ILE A 743 12.01 -33.62 11.09
CA ILE A 743 12.85 -34.76 11.52
C ILE A 743 12.24 -35.43 12.75
#